data_e3b4f257b6200cc0161bef9967011437
#
_entry.id   e3b4f257b6200cc0161bef9967011437
#
_cell.length_a   1.000
_cell.length_b   1.000
_cell.length_c   1.000
_cell.angle_alpha   90.00
_cell.angle_beta   90.00
_cell.angle_gamma   90.00
#
_symmetry.space_group_name_H-M   'P 1'
#
loop_
_entity.id
_entity.type
_entity.pdbx_description
1 polymer ?
#
loop_
_entity_poly.entity_id
_entity_poly.type
_entity_poly.pdbx_seq_one_letter_code
_entity_poly.pdbx_strand_id
1 'polypeptide(L)'
;MDKLFLLDAYALIYRSYYAFMKAPRINSKGLNTSCVMGFCNTLNEILTKEKPTHIAVAFDHGKTFRHEAFPAYKAQREETPEDIKLSVPIIKNILEAYHIPILQVDGFEADDIIGTVALKAGEMGIETYMLTPDKDYAQLVRDNVFMFRPRHGGGYEKLGVAEIEEKYSISSPLQVIDLLALMGDSADNFPGCPGVGEKTAIKLINQFGSVEGLIENSAEVKGKLREKVEGAIEDIKISKFLATIRTDVPVELKMEDLKLEEPDNAKLDEIFTDLEFKSFAKRVLKKPQKVQTKATGELDLFGAQQDDGQEEEENTSFETIKTVAHTYKLIETEEDAQNLFDYLITKQILCLDTETTSTSAVDAELVGLSFAVKEKEAFYVAIPAEREEALKFVNIFKPLYENPEILKIGQNIKYDYEVLMNYGVEILGKMFDTMIAHYLIQPELYHNMDYLAEVYLQYQTVHIEELIGPKGKNQKSMRDLSPTEVYEYAAEDADITLRLKNVLEPKLKEIECEDLFWNVEMPLVPVLAHMEMNGVCIDTDTLKETSNNLTNRLNEIEHHIYELAGESFNIGSPRQVGEILFGKMKIVEKPKKTKTGQYVTSEEVLQQLRSKSPIIDEILNYRGLKKLLGTYVDALPKLINPRTGHIHASFNQTITATGRLSSSDPNLQNIPVRDDDGKEIRRCFIPEPGCLFFSADYSQIELRIMAHLSEDHNMVEAFLEGSDIHAATAAKIWHKDIKDVTDAQRKKAKTANFGIIYGITTFGLAQRMNIENREAKQIIEDYFHTFPGVHAYMEKSKEIAREKGYAETLFHRRRYLPDINSKNGTVRGFAERNAINAPIQGSEADIIKVAMVKIFNRFKAEGIKSKMIIQVHDELNFSVYPEEKEKVEKIVIEEMENAYKLKVPLIADAGWGKNWLEAH
;
A
#
# COMPACT_ATOMS: atom_id res chain seq x y z
N MET A 1 -16.20 40.97 14.73
CA MET A 1 -16.01 41.12 13.30
C MET A 1 -16.64 39.94 12.61
N ASP A 2 -17.33 40.20 11.50
CA ASP A 2 -17.93 39.13 10.72
C ASP A 2 -16.82 38.34 10.02
N LYS A 3 -16.93 36.98 10.09
CA LYS A 3 -16.01 36.05 9.46
C LYS A 3 -16.73 35.22 8.43
N LEU A 4 -16.25 35.25 7.17
CA LEU A 4 -16.76 34.41 6.09
C LEU A 4 -15.76 33.29 5.78
N PHE A 5 -16.21 32.01 5.77
CA PHE A 5 -15.45 30.89 5.27
C PHE A 5 -16.01 30.41 3.93
N LEU A 6 -15.16 30.33 2.92
CA LEU A 6 -15.45 29.81 1.59
C LEU A 6 -14.64 28.54 1.35
N LEU A 7 -15.33 27.41 1.18
CA LEU A 7 -14.72 26.09 1.06
C LEU A 7 -14.73 25.63 -0.39
N ASP A 8 -13.57 25.18 -0.88
CA ASP A 8 -13.44 24.48 -2.15
C ASP A 8 -13.77 23.00 -1.95
N ALA A 9 -14.95 22.58 -2.43
CA ALA A 9 -15.46 21.24 -2.17
C ALA A 9 -14.59 20.15 -2.74
N TYR A 10 -14.26 20.23 -4.04
CA TYR A 10 -13.49 19.17 -4.67
C TYR A 10 -12.07 19.06 -4.15
N ALA A 11 -11.42 20.18 -3.87
CA ALA A 11 -10.07 20.18 -3.30
C ALA A 11 -10.04 19.47 -1.92
N LEU A 12 -11.06 19.66 -1.09
CA LEU A 12 -11.20 18.99 0.21
C LEU A 12 -11.60 17.52 0.09
N ILE A 13 -12.50 17.19 -0.85
CA ILE A 13 -12.92 15.81 -1.12
C ILE A 13 -11.75 14.98 -1.65
N TYR A 14 -11.00 15.49 -2.63
CA TYR A 14 -9.81 14.79 -3.14
C TYR A 14 -8.73 14.63 -2.08
N ARG A 15 -8.52 15.66 -1.25
CA ARG A 15 -7.60 15.56 -0.11
C ARG A 15 -8.00 14.40 0.81
N SER A 16 -9.27 14.27 1.13
CA SER A 16 -9.79 13.19 1.96
C SER A 16 -9.67 11.83 1.26
N TYR A 17 -9.98 11.76 -0.03
CA TYR A 17 -9.80 10.55 -0.84
C TYR A 17 -8.37 10.01 -0.78
N TYR A 18 -7.37 10.86 -1.04
CA TYR A 18 -5.97 10.43 -1.01
C TYR A 18 -5.47 10.10 0.40
N ALA A 19 -5.96 10.80 1.42
CA ALA A 19 -5.61 10.51 2.82
C ALA A 19 -6.08 9.12 3.26
N PHE A 20 -7.26 8.69 2.81
CA PHE A 20 -7.83 7.39 3.16
C PHE A 20 -7.68 6.31 2.08
N MET A 21 -6.97 6.57 0.99
CA MET A 21 -6.88 5.66 -0.15
C MET A 21 -6.37 4.26 0.22
N LYS A 22 -5.44 4.17 1.19
CA LYS A 22 -4.89 2.90 1.69
C LYS A 22 -5.62 2.34 2.91
N ALA A 23 -6.50 3.15 3.53
CA ALA A 23 -7.27 2.78 4.72
C ALA A 23 -8.71 3.32 4.60
N PRO A 24 -9.50 2.91 3.59
CA PRO A 24 -10.82 3.43 3.36
C PRO A 24 -11.79 3.03 4.48
N ARG A 25 -12.70 3.93 4.79
CA ARG A 25 -13.81 3.73 5.74
C ARG A 25 -15.00 3.20 4.98
N ILE A 26 -15.25 1.92 5.04
CA ILE A 26 -16.35 1.26 4.34
C ILE A 26 -17.43 0.89 5.37
N ASN A 27 -18.67 1.36 5.16
CA ASN A 27 -19.79 1.00 6.02
C ASN A 27 -20.32 -0.41 5.75
N SER A 28 -21.25 -0.90 6.56
CA SER A 28 -21.82 -2.25 6.42
C SER A 28 -22.54 -2.51 5.09
N LYS A 29 -22.90 -1.43 4.36
CA LYS A 29 -23.55 -1.48 3.04
C LYS A 29 -22.51 -1.53 1.89
N GLY A 30 -21.22 -1.57 2.20
CA GLY A 30 -20.14 -1.58 1.21
C GLY A 30 -19.82 -0.21 0.60
N LEU A 31 -20.38 0.88 1.12
CA LEU A 31 -20.10 2.23 0.66
C LEU A 31 -18.81 2.76 1.31
N ASN A 32 -17.88 3.23 0.48
CA ASN A 32 -16.71 3.96 0.97
C ASN A 32 -17.11 5.36 1.43
N THR A 33 -17.15 5.58 2.73
CA THR A 33 -17.56 6.83 3.37
C THR A 33 -16.38 7.77 3.69
N SER A 34 -15.16 7.43 3.30
CA SER A 34 -13.94 8.17 3.64
C SER A 34 -13.96 9.64 3.24
N CYS A 35 -14.39 9.90 1.99
CA CYS A 35 -14.49 11.27 1.48
C CYS A 35 -15.51 12.10 2.27
N VAL A 36 -16.66 11.49 2.58
CA VAL A 36 -17.73 12.15 3.35
C VAL A 36 -17.26 12.42 4.78
N MET A 37 -16.62 11.43 5.43
CA MET A 37 -16.11 11.59 6.80
C MET A 37 -15.04 12.67 6.88
N GLY A 38 -14.07 12.66 5.96
CA GLY A 38 -13.01 13.65 5.92
C GLY A 38 -13.53 15.07 5.68
N PHE A 39 -14.52 15.22 4.79
CA PHE A 39 -15.19 16.49 4.55
C PHE A 39 -15.97 16.96 5.80
N CYS A 40 -16.75 16.07 6.42
CA CYS A 40 -17.51 16.37 7.64
C CYS A 40 -16.61 16.77 8.81
N ASN A 41 -15.46 16.09 9.00
CA ASN A 41 -14.48 16.45 10.02
C ASN A 41 -13.93 17.87 9.78
N THR A 42 -13.54 18.18 8.55
CA THR A 42 -13.07 19.52 8.17
C THR A 42 -14.14 20.58 8.43
N LEU A 43 -15.38 20.31 8.00
CA LEU A 43 -16.51 21.23 8.21
C LEU A 43 -16.78 21.46 9.71
N ASN A 44 -16.84 20.38 10.48
CA ASN A 44 -17.04 20.47 11.93
C ASN A 44 -15.92 21.26 12.63
N GLU A 45 -14.68 21.04 12.23
CA GLU A 45 -13.53 21.78 12.77
C GLU A 45 -13.65 23.28 12.51
N ILE A 46 -14.03 23.68 11.30
CA ILE A 46 -14.30 25.10 10.98
C ILE A 46 -15.45 25.67 11.80
N LEU A 47 -16.57 24.95 11.90
CA LEU A 47 -17.74 25.41 12.64
C LEU A 47 -17.45 25.56 14.14
N THR A 48 -16.66 24.67 14.73
CA THR A 48 -16.43 24.64 16.19
C THR A 48 -15.26 25.52 16.62
N LYS A 49 -14.11 25.47 15.90
CA LYS A 49 -12.89 26.21 16.27
C LYS A 49 -12.89 27.64 15.74
N GLU A 50 -13.20 27.83 14.45
CA GLU A 50 -13.14 29.14 13.81
C GLU A 50 -14.41 29.98 14.03
N LYS A 51 -15.54 29.34 14.30
CA LYS A 51 -16.84 29.95 14.61
C LYS A 51 -17.22 31.05 13.59
N PRO A 52 -17.35 30.67 12.29
CA PRO A 52 -17.70 31.64 11.26
C PRO A 52 -19.08 32.24 11.49
N THR A 53 -19.29 33.52 11.12
CA THR A 53 -20.62 34.14 11.05
C THR A 53 -21.30 33.84 9.72
N HIS A 54 -20.50 33.61 8.68
CA HIS A 54 -20.93 33.34 7.32
C HIS A 54 -20.10 32.16 6.75
N ILE A 55 -20.72 31.30 5.95
CA ILE A 55 -20.07 30.16 5.34
C ILE A 55 -20.75 29.79 4.02
N ALA A 56 -19.95 29.29 3.05
CA ALA A 56 -20.47 28.68 1.83
C ALA A 56 -19.45 27.66 1.27
N VAL A 57 -19.95 26.74 0.46
CA VAL A 57 -19.15 25.70 -0.20
C VAL A 57 -19.35 25.78 -1.70
N ALA A 58 -18.26 25.92 -2.45
CA ALA A 58 -18.30 26.01 -3.91
C ALA A 58 -17.96 24.65 -4.55
N PHE A 59 -18.70 24.31 -5.61
CA PHE A 59 -18.50 23.09 -6.40
C PHE A 59 -18.27 23.45 -7.86
N ASP A 60 -17.35 22.76 -8.51
CA ASP A 60 -17.18 22.80 -9.98
C ASP A 60 -18.42 22.22 -10.67
N HIS A 61 -18.79 22.78 -11.82
CA HIS A 61 -19.89 22.29 -12.63
C HIS A 61 -19.59 22.33 -14.13
N GLY A 62 -19.48 21.15 -14.73
CA GLY A 62 -19.41 21.00 -16.18
C GLY A 62 -18.15 21.58 -16.81
N LYS A 63 -18.26 21.93 -18.09
CA LYS A 63 -17.19 22.56 -18.87
C LYS A 63 -17.19 24.06 -18.61
N THR A 64 -15.98 24.64 -18.55
CA THR A 64 -15.79 26.05 -18.23
C THR A 64 -15.23 26.83 -19.43
N PHE A 65 -15.24 28.16 -19.36
CA PHE A 65 -14.67 29.04 -20.39
C PHE A 65 -13.19 28.72 -20.70
N ARG A 66 -12.45 28.13 -19.73
CA ARG A 66 -11.07 27.68 -19.95
C ARG A 66 -11.00 26.51 -20.94
N HIS A 67 -11.94 25.57 -20.86
CA HIS A 67 -12.04 24.45 -21.80
C HIS A 67 -12.40 24.90 -23.22
N GLU A 68 -13.20 25.97 -23.33
CA GLU A 68 -13.56 26.58 -24.64
C GLU A 68 -12.36 27.29 -25.25
N ALA A 69 -11.61 28.06 -24.45
CA ALA A 69 -10.44 28.80 -24.90
C ALA A 69 -9.25 27.88 -25.22
N PHE A 70 -9.06 26.79 -24.46
CA PHE A 70 -7.97 25.84 -24.63
C PHE A 70 -8.46 24.40 -24.40
N PRO A 71 -8.83 23.68 -25.48
CA PRO A 71 -9.40 22.32 -25.38
C PRO A 71 -8.51 21.28 -24.70
N ALA A 72 -7.19 21.55 -24.61
CA ALA A 72 -6.25 20.72 -23.90
C ALA A 72 -6.23 20.97 -22.37
N TYR A 73 -6.92 22.00 -21.88
CA TYR A 73 -7.01 22.29 -20.44
C TYR A 73 -7.59 21.12 -19.67
N LYS A 74 -6.91 20.68 -18.63
CA LYS A 74 -7.26 19.52 -17.80
C LYS A 74 -7.50 18.19 -18.56
N ALA A 75 -7.15 18.11 -19.87
CA ALA A 75 -7.39 16.91 -20.68
C ALA A 75 -6.58 15.67 -20.23
N GLN A 76 -5.55 15.87 -19.42
CA GLN A 76 -4.71 14.79 -18.88
C GLN A 76 -5.17 14.31 -17.50
N ARG A 77 -6.19 14.97 -16.90
CA ARG A 77 -6.74 14.51 -15.62
C ARG A 77 -7.42 13.16 -15.82
N GLU A 78 -7.15 12.25 -14.90
CA GLU A 78 -7.86 10.98 -14.85
C GLU A 78 -9.36 11.21 -14.56
N GLU A 79 -10.18 10.26 -14.97
CA GLU A 79 -11.61 10.31 -14.63
C GLU A 79 -11.77 10.33 -13.11
N THR A 80 -12.71 11.16 -12.62
CA THR A 80 -13.02 11.23 -11.19
C THR A 80 -13.33 9.84 -10.64
N PRO A 81 -12.63 9.39 -9.58
CA PRO A 81 -12.88 8.11 -8.93
C PRO A 81 -14.35 7.91 -8.56
N GLU A 82 -14.83 6.69 -8.66
CA GLU A 82 -16.24 6.38 -8.39
C GLU A 82 -16.64 6.73 -6.95
N ASP A 83 -15.76 6.48 -5.99
CA ASP A 83 -15.98 6.85 -4.59
C ASP A 83 -16.23 8.36 -4.39
N ILE A 84 -15.54 9.21 -5.15
CA ILE A 84 -15.77 10.64 -5.13
C ILE A 84 -17.13 10.97 -5.74
N LYS A 85 -17.48 10.35 -6.88
CA LYS A 85 -18.77 10.56 -7.54
C LYS A 85 -19.95 10.20 -6.63
N LEU A 86 -19.82 9.11 -5.88
CA LEU A 86 -20.83 8.67 -4.90
C LEU A 86 -20.89 9.57 -3.67
N SER A 87 -19.76 10.14 -3.24
CA SER A 87 -19.66 10.98 -2.06
C SER A 87 -20.26 12.39 -2.27
N VAL A 88 -20.14 12.96 -3.47
CA VAL A 88 -20.59 14.34 -3.75
C VAL A 88 -22.09 14.56 -3.46
N PRO A 89 -23.04 13.72 -3.91
CA PRO A 89 -24.44 13.89 -3.56
C PRO A 89 -24.71 13.84 -2.06
N ILE A 90 -24.02 12.95 -1.35
CA ILE A 90 -24.14 12.79 0.11
C ILE A 90 -23.65 14.06 0.83
N ILE A 91 -22.50 14.59 0.43
CA ILE A 91 -21.95 15.83 0.98
C ILE A 91 -22.90 16.99 0.74
N LYS A 92 -23.51 17.10 -0.45
CA LYS A 92 -24.51 18.14 -0.74
C LYS A 92 -25.73 18.02 0.18
N ASN A 93 -26.25 16.81 0.39
CA ASN A 93 -27.36 16.58 1.32
C ASN A 93 -27.01 16.98 2.77
N ILE A 94 -25.78 16.74 3.19
CA ILE A 94 -25.27 17.16 4.51
C ILE A 94 -25.21 18.68 4.58
N LEU A 95 -24.68 19.37 3.58
CA LEU A 95 -24.62 20.82 3.53
C LEU A 95 -26.01 21.46 3.56
N GLU A 96 -26.98 20.89 2.83
CA GLU A 96 -28.37 21.31 2.89
C GLU A 96 -28.97 21.16 4.29
N ALA A 97 -28.66 20.07 5.00
CA ALA A 97 -29.12 19.86 6.36
C ALA A 97 -28.43 20.79 7.37
N TYR A 98 -27.24 21.27 7.07
CA TYR A 98 -26.55 22.33 7.81
C TYR A 98 -27.02 23.74 7.44
N HIS A 99 -27.92 23.87 6.46
CA HIS A 99 -28.34 25.17 5.87
C HIS A 99 -27.14 25.97 5.32
N ILE A 100 -26.10 25.27 4.85
CA ILE A 100 -24.90 25.89 4.26
C ILE A 100 -25.09 26.05 2.76
N PRO A 101 -25.01 27.27 2.22
CA PRO A 101 -25.20 27.53 0.80
C PRO A 101 -24.17 26.81 -0.07
N ILE A 102 -24.69 26.16 -1.13
CA ILE A 102 -23.85 25.50 -2.16
C ILE A 102 -23.76 26.47 -3.35
N LEU A 103 -22.57 26.92 -3.65
CA LEU A 103 -22.28 27.82 -4.74
C LEU A 103 -21.86 27.04 -5.98
N GLN A 104 -22.58 27.23 -7.09
CA GLN A 104 -22.32 26.55 -8.35
C GLN A 104 -22.84 27.41 -9.50
N VAL A 105 -21.98 27.71 -10.49
CA VAL A 105 -22.32 28.54 -11.64
C VAL A 105 -21.81 27.86 -12.91
N ASP A 106 -22.70 27.72 -13.90
CA ASP A 106 -22.35 27.13 -15.17
C ASP A 106 -21.28 27.93 -15.91
N GLY A 107 -20.27 27.25 -16.45
CA GLY A 107 -19.19 27.87 -17.20
C GLY A 107 -18.03 28.41 -16.35
N PHE A 108 -18.09 28.32 -15.02
CA PHE A 108 -17.06 28.77 -14.10
C PHE A 108 -16.61 27.64 -13.15
N GLU A 109 -15.38 27.73 -12.67
CA GLU A 109 -14.83 26.80 -11.68
C GLU A 109 -15.12 27.32 -10.24
N ALA A 110 -14.96 26.42 -9.26
CA ALA A 110 -15.17 26.79 -7.85
C ALA A 110 -14.23 27.93 -7.39
N ASP A 111 -13.01 27.98 -7.92
CA ASP A 111 -12.02 29.01 -7.63
C ASP A 111 -12.48 30.40 -8.13
N ASP A 112 -13.12 30.48 -9.31
CA ASP A 112 -13.66 31.72 -9.86
C ASP A 112 -14.84 32.22 -8.98
N ILE A 113 -15.70 31.31 -8.55
CA ILE A 113 -16.83 31.63 -7.69
C ILE A 113 -16.34 32.14 -6.32
N ILE A 114 -15.42 31.39 -5.69
CA ILE A 114 -14.82 31.75 -4.42
C ILE A 114 -14.09 33.08 -4.53
N GLY A 115 -13.31 33.29 -5.58
CA GLY A 115 -12.59 34.54 -5.83
C GLY A 115 -13.51 35.74 -5.94
N THR A 116 -14.64 35.60 -6.64
CA THR A 116 -15.63 36.64 -6.80
C THR A 116 -16.31 37.00 -5.48
N VAL A 117 -16.74 35.99 -4.71
CA VAL A 117 -17.41 36.20 -3.42
C VAL A 117 -16.43 36.76 -2.38
N ALA A 118 -15.22 36.22 -2.32
CA ALA A 118 -14.18 36.66 -1.39
C ALA A 118 -13.80 38.14 -1.61
N LEU A 119 -13.67 38.53 -2.87
CA LEU A 119 -13.38 39.92 -3.21
C LEU A 119 -14.50 40.87 -2.73
N LYS A 120 -15.75 40.58 -3.07
CA LYS A 120 -16.91 41.35 -2.65
C LYS A 120 -17.03 41.47 -1.13
N ALA A 121 -16.84 40.35 -0.42
CA ALA A 121 -16.90 40.33 1.05
C ALA A 121 -15.75 41.14 1.69
N GLY A 122 -14.52 41.02 1.17
CA GLY A 122 -13.36 41.77 1.63
C GLY A 122 -13.53 43.29 1.46
N GLU A 123 -14.12 43.76 0.33
CA GLU A 123 -14.45 45.13 0.09
C GLU A 123 -15.51 45.67 1.06
N MET A 124 -16.41 44.82 1.56
CA MET A 124 -17.38 45.15 2.61
C MET A 124 -16.78 45.12 4.03
N GLY A 125 -15.49 44.81 4.16
CA GLY A 125 -14.78 44.76 5.44
C GLY A 125 -15.01 43.46 6.24
N ILE A 126 -15.52 42.41 5.60
CA ILE A 126 -15.69 41.08 6.21
C ILE A 126 -14.38 40.30 6.11
N GLU A 127 -13.87 39.79 7.24
CA GLU A 127 -12.73 38.89 7.21
C GLU A 127 -13.11 37.59 6.48
N THR A 128 -12.50 37.33 5.32
CA THR A 128 -12.83 36.22 4.43
C THR A 128 -11.68 35.22 4.36
N TYR A 129 -12.01 33.97 4.58
CA TYR A 129 -11.08 32.85 4.61
C TYR A 129 -11.43 31.86 3.49
N MET A 130 -10.49 31.65 2.55
CA MET A 130 -10.61 30.68 1.46
C MET A 130 -9.96 29.37 1.90
N LEU A 131 -10.75 28.37 2.25
CA LEU A 131 -10.28 27.06 2.70
C LEU A 131 -10.01 26.14 1.51
N THR A 132 -8.76 26.00 1.15
CA THR A 132 -8.30 25.16 0.05
C THR A 132 -6.81 24.79 0.21
N PRO A 133 -6.38 23.59 -0.20
CA PRO A 133 -4.96 23.24 -0.36
C PRO A 133 -4.33 23.80 -1.63
N ASP A 134 -5.15 24.33 -2.56
CA ASP A 134 -4.69 24.76 -3.87
C ASP A 134 -3.91 26.08 -3.79
N LYS A 135 -2.67 26.05 -4.29
CA LYS A 135 -1.73 27.19 -4.29
C LYS A 135 -2.19 28.37 -5.14
N ASP A 136 -3.06 28.13 -6.12
CA ASP A 136 -3.45 29.14 -7.10
C ASP A 136 -4.33 30.23 -6.48
N TYR A 137 -5.02 29.91 -5.38
CA TYR A 137 -5.76 30.87 -4.58
C TYR A 137 -4.90 31.97 -3.91
N ALA A 138 -3.59 31.80 -3.86
CA ALA A 138 -2.69 32.82 -3.33
C ALA A 138 -2.78 34.14 -4.08
N GLN A 139 -3.17 34.14 -5.38
CA GLN A 139 -3.40 35.34 -6.18
C GLN A 139 -4.55 36.21 -5.69
N LEU A 140 -5.48 35.64 -4.93
CA LEU A 140 -6.70 36.31 -4.41
C LEU A 140 -6.46 36.99 -3.06
N VAL A 141 -5.34 36.71 -2.40
CA VAL A 141 -5.04 37.24 -1.06
C VAL A 141 -4.81 38.75 -1.10
N ARG A 142 -5.51 39.43 -0.22
CA ARG A 142 -5.45 40.93 -0.04
C ARG A 142 -5.95 41.31 1.35
N ASP A 143 -6.08 42.59 1.62
CA ASP A 143 -6.66 43.06 2.87
C ASP A 143 -8.05 42.45 3.10
N ASN A 144 -8.27 41.88 4.30
CA ASN A 144 -9.46 41.14 4.71
C ASN A 144 -9.74 39.83 3.95
N VAL A 145 -8.86 39.38 3.01
CA VAL A 145 -9.03 38.11 2.28
C VAL A 145 -7.79 37.28 2.49
N PHE A 146 -7.96 36.13 3.13
CA PHE A 146 -6.88 35.22 3.55
C PHE A 146 -7.04 33.85 2.91
N MET A 147 -5.93 33.23 2.56
CA MET A 147 -5.91 31.80 2.25
C MET A 147 -5.78 31.02 3.57
N PHE A 148 -6.67 30.05 3.77
CA PHE A 148 -6.68 29.16 4.94
C PHE A 148 -6.34 27.75 4.48
N ARG A 149 -5.09 27.36 4.67
CA ARG A 149 -4.52 26.18 4.05
C ARG A 149 -4.32 25.04 5.04
N PRO A 150 -4.84 23.82 4.76
CA PRO A 150 -4.58 22.65 5.60
C PRO A 150 -3.10 22.28 5.63
N ARG A 151 -2.53 21.98 6.81
CA ARG A 151 -1.14 21.52 6.99
C ARG A 151 -1.02 20.01 6.89
N HIS A 152 0.19 19.54 6.53
CA HIS A 152 0.57 18.14 6.76
C HIS A 152 0.78 17.92 8.26
N GLY A 153 0.10 16.90 8.83
CA GLY A 153 0.17 16.62 10.27
C GLY A 153 -0.91 17.31 11.11
N GLY A 154 -1.89 17.94 10.46
CA GLY A 154 -3.06 18.54 11.11
C GLY A 154 -3.01 20.05 11.27
N GLY A 155 -4.19 20.65 11.51
CA GLY A 155 -4.36 22.10 11.64
C GLY A 155 -4.26 22.87 10.33
N TYR A 156 -4.30 24.21 10.45
CA TYR A 156 -4.34 25.12 9.30
C TYR A 156 -3.29 26.22 9.42
N GLU A 157 -2.89 26.79 8.29
CA GLU A 157 -2.10 28.01 8.24
C GLU A 157 -2.95 29.15 7.62
N LYS A 158 -2.97 30.30 8.27
CA LYS A 158 -3.56 31.52 7.73
C LYS A 158 -2.46 32.26 6.95
N LEU A 159 -2.72 32.51 5.68
CA LEU A 159 -1.78 33.21 4.80
C LEU A 159 -2.42 34.51 4.35
N GLY A 160 -1.87 35.63 4.79
CA GLY A 160 -2.19 36.98 4.33
C GLY A 160 -1.17 37.49 3.32
N VAL A 161 -1.23 38.75 3.00
CA VAL A 161 -0.37 39.39 1.98
C VAL A 161 1.11 39.18 2.30
N ALA A 162 1.53 39.47 3.52
CA ALA A 162 2.93 39.37 3.93
C ALA A 162 3.47 37.93 3.83
N GLU A 163 2.67 36.96 4.27
CA GLU A 163 3.04 35.53 4.21
C GLU A 163 3.15 35.01 2.76
N ILE A 164 2.30 35.49 1.85
CA ILE A 164 2.36 35.14 0.42
C ILE A 164 3.57 35.77 -0.23
N GLU A 165 3.82 37.06 0.03
CA GLU A 165 4.98 37.78 -0.52
C GLU A 165 6.30 37.13 -0.07
N GLU A 166 6.41 36.78 1.21
CA GLU A 166 7.58 36.06 1.74
C GLU A 166 7.73 34.67 1.12
N LYS A 167 6.66 33.89 1.11
CA LYS A 167 6.65 32.50 0.64
C LYS A 167 7.07 32.37 -0.81
N TYR A 168 6.56 33.23 -1.69
CA TYR A 168 6.88 33.20 -3.11
C TYR A 168 7.98 34.19 -3.52
N SER A 169 8.54 34.95 -2.56
CA SER A 169 9.57 35.96 -2.81
C SER A 169 9.15 36.96 -3.89
N ILE A 170 7.93 37.50 -3.78
CA ILE A 170 7.29 38.44 -4.70
C ILE A 170 6.89 39.71 -3.94
N SER A 171 6.53 40.78 -4.66
CA SER A 171 6.14 42.08 -4.09
C SER A 171 4.61 42.30 -4.05
N SER A 172 3.83 41.35 -4.57
CA SER A 172 2.37 41.38 -4.53
C SER A 172 1.78 40.01 -4.78
N PRO A 173 0.72 39.57 -4.09
CA PRO A 173 0.01 38.32 -4.35
C PRO A 173 -0.44 38.14 -5.81
N LEU A 174 -0.79 39.21 -6.50
CA LEU A 174 -1.16 39.16 -7.92
C LEU A 174 -0.05 38.62 -8.83
N GLN A 175 1.21 38.75 -8.43
CA GLN A 175 2.33 38.20 -9.19
C GLN A 175 2.39 36.67 -9.19
N VAL A 176 1.57 36.00 -8.35
CA VAL A 176 1.39 34.54 -8.42
C VAL A 176 0.84 34.12 -9.79
N ILE A 177 -0.02 34.93 -10.40
CA ILE A 177 -0.52 34.71 -11.76
C ILE A 177 0.64 34.66 -12.76
N ASP A 178 1.56 35.62 -12.65
CA ASP A 178 2.73 35.74 -13.53
C ASP A 178 3.73 34.59 -13.33
N LEU A 179 3.90 34.16 -12.08
CA LEU A 179 4.70 32.98 -11.77
C LEU A 179 4.13 31.72 -12.41
N LEU A 180 2.81 31.49 -12.27
CA LEU A 180 2.11 30.36 -12.86
C LEU A 180 2.15 30.41 -14.39
N ALA A 181 1.97 31.60 -14.97
CA ALA A 181 2.07 31.81 -16.41
C ALA A 181 3.43 31.43 -17.00
N LEU A 182 4.51 31.69 -16.24
CA LEU A 182 5.88 31.33 -16.65
C LEU A 182 6.22 29.86 -16.39
N MET A 183 5.78 29.32 -15.26
CA MET A 183 6.06 27.93 -14.88
C MET A 183 5.23 26.91 -15.65
N GLY A 184 4.01 27.31 -16.03
CA GLY A 184 2.99 26.36 -16.48
C GLY A 184 2.47 25.47 -15.34
N ASP A 185 1.43 24.71 -15.59
CA ASP A 185 0.94 23.69 -14.66
C ASP A 185 0.65 22.39 -15.40
N SER A 186 1.34 21.33 -14.98
CA SER A 186 1.18 20.00 -15.57
C SER A 186 -0.12 19.31 -15.12
N ALA A 187 -0.69 19.69 -13.98
CA ALA A 187 -1.95 19.14 -13.48
C ALA A 187 -3.14 19.69 -14.27
N ASP A 188 -3.07 20.96 -14.64
CA ASP A 188 -4.08 21.66 -15.41
C ASP A 188 -3.74 21.73 -16.91
N ASN A 189 -2.58 21.19 -17.27
CA ASN A 189 -2.11 21.02 -18.63
C ASN A 189 -2.00 22.34 -19.43
N PHE A 190 -1.45 23.39 -18.82
CA PHE A 190 -1.09 24.59 -19.56
C PHE A 190 0.42 24.79 -19.62
N PRO A 191 0.94 25.32 -20.80
CA PRO A 191 2.33 25.05 -21.20
C PRO A 191 3.40 25.84 -20.42
N GLY A 192 3.15 27.08 -20.02
CA GLY A 192 4.17 27.97 -19.47
C GLY A 192 5.31 28.26 -20.44
N CYS A 193 6.45 28.73 -19.92
CA CYS A 193 7.68 28.90 -20.68
C CYS A 193 8.57 27.65 -20.52
N PRO A 194 8.90 26.93 -21.60
CA PRO A 194 9.64 25.68 -21.53
C PRO A 194 11.01 25.82 -20.83
N GLY A 195 11.18 25.11 -19.71
CA GLY A 195 12.38 25.08 -18.90
C GLY A 195 12.57 26.29 -17.98
N VAL A 196 11.52 27.06 -17.73
CA VAL A 196 11.43 28.04 -16.64
C VAL A 196 10.75 27.37 -15.44
N GLY A 197 11.48 27.13 -14.37
CA GLY A 197 10.93 26.65 -13.10
C GLY A 197 10.82 27.80 -12.09
N GLU A 198 10.27 27.50 -10.92
CA GLU A 198 9.92 28.47 -9.87
C GLU A 198 11.03 29.50 -9.59
N LYS A 199 12.26 29.10 -9.32
CA LYS A 199 13.37 30.01 -9.05
C LYS A 199 13.67 30.97 -10.18
N THR A 200 13.49 30.51 -11.43
CA THR A 200 13.73 31.34 -12.62
C THR A 200 12.55 32.30 -12.84
N ALA A 201 11.33 31.81 -12.66
CA ALA A 201 10.14 32.62 -12.74
C ALA A 201 10.17 33.78 -11.73
N ILE A 202 10.44 33.47 -10.46
CA ILE A 202 10.60 34.47 -9.38
C ILE A 202 11.63 35.52 -9.77
N LYS A 203 12.81 35.10 -10.29
CA LYS A 203 13.83 36.03 -10.69
C LYS A 203 13.40 36.96 -11.83
N LEU A 204 12.67 36.40 -12.82
CA LEU A 204 12.17 37.18 -13.95
C LEU A 204 11.08 38.17 -13.52
N ILE A 205 10.15 37.73 -12.69
CA ILE A 205 9.06 38.60 -12.21
C ILE A 205 9.60 39.71 -11.30
N ASN A 206 10.56 39.39 -10.42
CA ASN A 206 11.20 40.43 -9.60
C ASN A 206 12.01 41.44 -10.42
N GLN A 207 12.55 41.05 -11.59
CA GLN A 207 13.29 41.94 -12.48
C GLN A 207 12.38 42.81 -13.35
N PHE A 208 11.31 42.23 -13.90
CA PHE A 208 10.45 42.86 -14.91
C PHE A 208 9.05 43.26 -14.41
N GLY A 209 8.72 42.92 -13.17
CA GLY A 209 7.45 43.24 -12.49
C GLY A 209 6.29 42.32 -12.86
N SER A 210 6.14 41.98 -14.14
CA SER A 210 5.06 41.12 -14.65
C SER A 210 5.50 40.38 -15.91
N VAL A 211 4.69 39.47 -16.40
CA VAL A 211 4.85 38.78 -17.68
C VAL A 211 4.82 39.76 -18.85
N GLU A 212 3.95 40.78 -18.82
CA GLU A 212 3.92 41.83 -19.83
C GLU A 212 5.23 42.60 -19.87
N GLY A 213 5.73 43.05 -18.70
CA GLY A 213 7.00 43.73 -18.58
C GLY A 213 8.17 42.87 -19.06
N LEU A 214 8.14 41.56 -18.80
CA LEU A 214 9.11 40.60 -19.32
C LEU A 214 9.07 40.47 -20.84
N ILE A 215 7.87 40.41 -21.44
CA ILE A 215 7.70 40.28 -22.89
C ILE A 215 8.17 41.54 -23.60
N GLU A 216 7.78 42.70 -23.08
CA GLU A 216 8.18 44.02 -23.63
C GLU A 216 9.70 44.22 -23.57
N ASN A 217 10.35 43.76 -22.50
CA ASN A 217 11.78 43.92 -22.28
C ASN A 217 12.57 42.62 -22.49
N SER A 218 12.07 41.71 -23.30
CA SER A 218 12.68 40.38 -23.54
C SER A 218 14.12 40.48 -24.04
N ALA A 219 14.47 41.59 -24.72
CA ALA A 219 15.84 41.89 -25.19
C ALA A 219 16.87 42.03 -24.05
N GLU A 220 16.44 42.34 -22.82
CA GLU A 220 17.32 42.44 -21.64
C GLU A 220 17.60 41.08 -21.00
N VAL A 221 16.84 40.03 -21.36
CA VAL A 221 17.08 38.68 -20.87
C VAL A 221 18.30 38.10 -21.54
N LYS A 222 19.24 37.54 -20.74
CA LYS A 222 20.55 37.08 -21.26
C LYS A 222 20.53 35.60 -21.71
N GLY A 223 21.24 35.33 -22.78
CA GLY A 223 21.58 33.96 -23.24
C GLY A 223 20.38 33.15 -23.73
N LYS A 224 20.45 31.83 -23.58
CA LYS A 224 19.41 30.89 -24.06
C LYS A 224 18.02 31.09 -23.40
N LEU A 225 17.97 31.80 -22.29
CA LEU A 225 16.69 32.10 -21.61
C LEU A 225 15.87 33.10 -22.42
N ARG A 226 16.53 34.07 -23.09
CA ARG A 226 15.88 35.02 -24.01
C ARG A 226 15.17 34.29 -25.14
N GLU A 227 15.89 33.39 -25.83
CA GLU A 227 15.33 32.61 -26.96
C GLU A 227 14.08 31.80 -26.53
N LYS A 228 14.10 31.27 -25.29
CA LYS A 228 12.99 30.52 -24.73
C LYS A 228 11.77 31.39 -24.45
N VAL A 229 12.00 32.57 -23.85
CA VAL A 229 10.93 33.52 -23.54
C VAL A 229 10.30 34.04 -24.83
N GLU A 230 11.15 34.50 -25.77
CA GLU A 230 10.69 34.99 -27.09
C GLU A 230 9.95 33.91 -27.91
N GLY A 231 10.40 32.66 -27.84
CA GLY A 231 9.78 31.53 -28.54
C GLY A 231 8.49 31.01 -27.87
N ALA A 232 8.20 31.39 -26.62
CA ALA A 232 7.08 30.92 -25.86
C ALA A 232 6.03 32.00 -25.51
N ILE A 233 6.07 33.17 -26.16
CA ILE A 233 5.22 34.32 -25.86
C ILE A 233 3.74 33.96 -25.87
N GLU A 234 3.27 33.22 -26.87
CA GLU A 234 1.87 32.81 -26.98
C GLU A 234 1.50 31.76 -25.91
N ASP A 235 2.41 30.82 -25.62
CA ASP A 235 2.24 29.83 -24.55
C ASP A 235 2.17 30.50 -23.16
N ILE A 236 2.96 31.53 -22.92
CA ILE A 236 2.95 32.32 -21.68
C ILE A 236 1.63 33.10 -21.56
N LYS A 237 1.16 33.73 -22.63
CA LYS A 237 -0.10 34.47 -22.62
C LYS A 237 -1.29 33.57 -22.34
N ILE A 238 -1.37 32.43 -23.04
CA ILE A 238 -2.47 31.47 -22.80
C ILE A 238 -2.39 30.89 -21.35
N SER A 239 -1.18 30.61 -20.87
CA SER A 239 -0.98 30.15 -19.50
C SER A 239 -1.40 31.20 -18.46
N LYS A 240 -1.11 32.49 -18.70
CA LYS A 240 -1.59 33.58 -17.86
C LYS A 240 -3.11 33.64 -17.84
N PHE A 241 -3.75 33.54 -18.99
CA PHE A 241 -5.21 33.50 -19.10
C PHE A 241 -5.82 32.35 -18.32
N LEU A 242 -5.26 31.13 -18.45
CA LEU A 242 -5.73 29.92 -17.80
C LEU A 242 -5.48 29.93 -16.29
N ALA A 243 -4.36 30.46 -15.82
CA ALA A 243 -4.00 30.58 -14.42
C ALA A 243 -4.76 31.69 -13.67
N THR A 244 -5.33 32.66 -14.41
CA THR A 244 -6.06 33.78 -13.78
C THR A 244 -7.43 33.33 -13.29
N ILE A 245 -7.64 33.44 -11.99
CA ILE A 245 -8.96 33.24 -11.38
C ILE A 245 -9.85 34.43 -11.65
N ARG A 246 -11.03 34.19 -12.23
CA ARG A 246 -12.01 35.22 -12.52
C ARG A 246 -12.67 35.71 -11.24
N THR A 247 -12.87 37.04 -11.11
CA THR A 247 -13.49 37.64 -9.94
C THR A 247 -14.74 38.44 -10.30
N ASP A 248 -15.29 38.19 -11.48
CA ASP A 248 -16.48 38.83 -12.07
C ASP A 248 -17.57 37.81 -12.44
N VAL A 249 -17.60 36.65 -11.77
CA VAL A 249 -18.63 35.63 -11.97
C VAL A 249 -20.01 36.23 -11.61
N PRO A 250 -21.05 35.97 -12.44
CA PRO A 250 -22.41 36.51 -12.19
C PRO A 250 -23.11 35.74 -11.06
N VAL A 251 -22.57 35.86 -9.84
CA VAL A 251 -23.18 35.30 -8.63
C VAL A 251 -24.17 36.30 -8.09
N GLU A 252 -25.47 36.01 -8.19
CA GLU A 252 -26.55 36.74 -7.56
C GLU A 252 -26.68 36.30 -6.10
N LEU A 253 -25.82 36.83 -5.24
CA LEU A 253 -25.76 36.42 -3.84
C LEU A 253 -25.71 37.69 -2.93
N LYS A 254 -26.54 37.71 -1.90
CA LYS A 254 -26.47 38.70 -0.82
C LYS A 254 -25.68 38.10 0.34
N MET A 255 -24.94 38.93 1.08
CA MET A 255 -24.17 38.43 2.23
C MET A 255 -25.06 37.80 3.31
N GLU A 256 -26.30 38.27 3.42
CA GLU A 256 -27.31 37.69 4.30
C GLU A 256 -27.60 36.24 4.00
N ASP A 257 -27.52 35.81 2.74
CA ASP A 257 -27.78 34.45 2.29
C ASP A 257 -26.65 33.49 2.71
N LEU A 258 -25.48 34.01 3.13
CA LEU A 258 -24.33 33.25 3.60
C LEU A 258 -24.27 33.12 5.12
N LYS A 259 -25.17 33.71 5.86
CA LYS A 259 -25.18 33.61 7.32
C LYS A 259 -25.34 32.16 7.75
N LEU A 260 -24.52 31.78 8.73
CA LEU A 260 -24.62 30.46 9.33
C LEU A 260 -25.95 30.39 10.13
N GLU A 261 -26.79 29.42 9.77
CA GLU A 261 -28.03 29.11 10.42
C GLU A 261 -27.94 27.88 11.32
N GLU A 262 -28.92 27.69 12.22
CA GLU A 262 -28.96 26.44 13.00
C GLU A 262 -29.27 25.24 12.10
N PRO A 263 -28.55 24.12 12.25
CA PRO A 263 -28.71 22.95 11.39
C PRO A 263 -30.00 22.17 11.67
N ASP A 264 -30.52 21.48 10.67
CA ASP A 264 -31.56 20.47 10.82
C ASP A 264 -30.98 19.19 11.44
N ASN A 265 -30.95 19.16 12.77
CA ASN A 265 -30.37 18.04 13.51
C ASN A 265 -31.12 16.72 13.27
N ALA A 266 -32.42 16.74 12.92
CA ALA A 266 -33.17 15.51 12.65
C ALA A 266 -32.72 14.88 11.31
N LYS A 267 -32.60 15.71 10.27
CA LYS A 267 -32.09 15.28 8.96
C LYS A 267 -30.63 14.83 9.03
N LEU A 268 -29.79 15.52 9.80
CA LEU A 268 -28.40 15.11 10.03
C LEU A 268 -28.30 13.78 10.78
N ASP A 269 -29.13 13.55 11.80
CA ASP A 269 -29.13 12.25 12.54
C ASP A 269 -29.53 11.09 11.61
N GLU A 270 -30.49 11.31 10.72
CA GLU A 270 -30.87 10.31 9.70
C GLU A 270 -29.70 10.01 8.74
N ILE A 271 -29.08 11.05 8.17
CA ILE A 271 -27.96 10.90 7.24
C ILE A 271 -26.76 10.21 7.92
N PHE A 272 -26.38 10.65 9.12
CA PHE A 272 -25.25 10.06 9.84
C PHE A 272 -25.53 8.65 10.34
N THR A 273 -26.78 8.32 10.63
CA THR A 273 -27.20 6.95 10.95
C THR A 273 -27.06 6.04 9.72
N ASP A 274 -27.49 6.51 8.54
CA ASP A 274 -27.37 5.77 7.27
C ASP A 274 -25.90 5.53 6.87
N LEU A 275 -25.03 6.50 7.15
CA LEU A 275 -23.59 6.42 6.92
C LEU A 275 -22.83 5.64 8.01
N GLU A 276 -23.50 5.29 9.11
CA GLU A 276 -22.93 4.66 10.30
C GLU A 276 -21.92 5.56 11.07
N PHE A 277 -22.08 6.86 10.98
CA PHE A 277 -21.27 7.87 11.67
C PHE A 277 -21.69 8.09 13.12
N LYS A 278 -21.90 7.02 13.89
CA LYS A 278 -22.47 7.07 15.26
C LYS A 278 -21.72 8.01 16.22
N SER A 279 -20.39 7.93 16.23
CA SER A 279 -19.54 8.77 17.08
C SER A 279 -19.55 10.24 16.62
N PHE A 280 -19.49 10.47 15.32
CA PHE A 280 -19.59 11.80 14.75
C PHE A 280 -20.94 12.45 15.07
N ALA A 281 -22.05 11.72 14.91
CA ALA A 281 -23.38 12.17 15.25
C ALA A 281 -23.52 12.55 16.75
N LYS A 282 -23.00 11.73 17.66
CA LYS A 282 -22.99 12.03 19.12
C LYS A 282 -22.24 13.33 19.44
N ARG A 283 -21.15 13.62 18.73
CA ARG A 283 -20.33 14.83 18.95
C ARG A 283 -21.00 16.09 18.41
N VAL A 284 -21.63 16.00 17.23
CA VAL A 284 -22.14 17.15 16.47
C VAL A 284 -23.59 17.47 16.85
N LEU A 285 -24.44 16.44 17.07
CA LEU A 285 -25.86 16.60 17.34
C LEU A 285 -26.09 16.76 18.84
N LYS A 286 -26.41 17.97 19.28
CA LYS A 286 -26.86 18.23 20.63
C LYS A 286 -28.22 17.55 20.84
N LYS A 287 -28.27 16.34 21.39
CA LYS A 287 -29.53 15.74 21.83
C LYS A 287 -30.10 16.57 22.98
N PRO A 288 -31.38 17.00 22.96
CA PRO A 288 -31.99 17.66 24.10
C PRO A 288 -31.94 16.67 25.28
N GLN A 289 -31.26 17.06 26.36
CA GLN A 289 -31.31 16.34 27.61
C GLN A 289 -32.80 16.22 28.02
N LYS A 290 -33.31 14.97 28.07
CA LYS A 290 -34.59 14.70 28.74
C LYS A 290 -34.40 15.11 30.21
N VAL A 291 -34.99 16.25 30.57
CA VAL A 291 -35.11 16.68 31.95
C VAL A 291 -35.94 15.62 32.68
N GLN A 292 -35.27 14.71 33.38
CA GLN A 292 -35.94 13.93 34.38
C GLN A 292 -36.23 14.83 35.54
N THR A 293 -37.48 15.30 35.63
CA THR A 293 -38.03 15.90 36.84
C THR A 293 -38.04 14.88 37.95
N LYS A 294 -37.01 14.88 38.78
CA LYS A 294 -37.08 14.37 40.13
C LYS A 294 -37.57 15.49 41.02
N ALA A 295 -38.85 15.40 41.40
CA ALA A 295 -39.34 16.12 42.55
C ALA A 295 -38.70 15.53 43.82
N THR A 296 -38.04 16.35 44.59
CA THR A 296 -38.15 16.55 46.05
C THR A 296 -36.86 17.23 46.50
N GLY A 297 -37.10 18.31 47.28
CA GLY A 297 -36.18 19.31 47.74
C GLY A 297 -35.10 18.80 48.69
N GLU A 298 -34.07 19.57 48.65
CA GLU A 298 -33.43 20.19 49.83
C GLU A 298 -32.35 21.14 49.31
N LEU A 299 -32.36 22.35 49.79
CA LEU A 299 -31.35 23.38 49.58
C LEU A 299 -30.08 22.94 50.31
N ASP A 300 -28.98 23.01 49.63
CA ASP A 300 -27.70 23.23 50.30
C ASP A 300 -26.92 24.35 49.60
N LEU A 301 -26.66 25.34 50.43
CA LEU A 301 -25.99 26.60 50.15
C LEU A 301 -24.58 26.46 50.69
N PHE A 302 -23.59 26.69 49.86
CA PHE A 302 -22.18 27.02 50.11
C PHE A 302 -21.20 26.23 49.26
N GLY A 303 -20.34 26.99 48.52
CA GLY A 303 -19.04 26.51 48.14
C GLY A 303 -18.66 26.79 46.68
N ALA A 304 -18.45 28.06 46.36
CA ALA A 304 -17.62 28.40 45.19
C ALA A 304 -16.18 28.03 45.51
N GLN A 305 -15.64 27.08 44.74
CA GLN A 305 -14.22 27.00 44.53
C GLN A 305 -13.97 27.03 43.03
N GLN A 306 -13.22 28.06 42.61
CA GLN A 306 -12.60 28.14 41.30
C GLN A 306 -11.61 26.96 41.22
N ASP A 307 -11.85 26.12 40.26
CA ASP A 307 -10.84 25.16 39.84
C ASP A 307 -10.37 25.59 38.45
N ASP A 308 -9.11 26.01 38.36
CA ASP A 308 -8.37 26.25 37.15
C ASP A 308 -8.09 24.91 36.46
N GLY A 309 -9.10 24.34 35.82
CA GLY A 309 -8.97 23.16 35.00
C GLY A 309 -8.39 23.51 33.63
N GLN A 310 -7.18 23.10 33.39
CA GLN A 310 -6.65 22.95 32.05
C GLN A 310 -7.60 22.02 31.27
N GLU A 311 -8.29 22.59 30.27
CA GLU A 311 -9.04 21.79 29.30
C GLU A 311 -8.02 21.02 28.42
N GLU A 312 -7.79 19.76 28.73
CA GLU A 312 -7.19 18.82 27.77
C GLU A 312 -8.16 18.66 26.61
N GLU A 313 -7.73 19.03 25.43
CA GLU A 313 -8.48 18.90 24.17
C GLU A 313 -8.67 17.40 23.83
N GLU A 314 -9.73 16.75 24.31
CA GLU A 314 -10.16 15.44 23.80
C GLU A 314 -10.82 15.60 22.43
N ASN A 315 -10.04 15.41 21.39
CA ASN A 315 -10.44 15.58 20.00
C ASN A 315 -10.65 14.24 19.27
N THR A 316 -11.32 13.25 19.89
CA THR A 316 -11.54 11.94 19.28
C THR A 316 -13.00 11.53 19.20
N SER A 317 -13.42 11.15 18.00
CA SER A 317 -14.73 10.56 17.71
C SER A 317 -14.83 9.08 18.10
N PHE A 318 -13.75 8.49 18.58
CA PHE A 318 -13.62 7.07 18.94
C PHE A 318 -13.69 6.87 20.45
N GLU A 319 -14.12 5.68 20.87
CA GLU A 319 -13.86 5.22 22.23
C GLU A 319 -12.33 5.07 22.40
N THR A 320 -11.83 5.32 23.62
CA THR A 320 -10.41 5.22 23.98
C THR A 320 -10.28 4.52 25.32
N ILE A 321 -9.08 4.17 25.70
CA ILE A 321 -8.80 3.63 27.04
C ILE A 321 -9.32 4.55 28.17
N LYS A 322 -9.31 5.88 27.97
CA LYS A 322 -9.79 6.86 28.95
C LYS A 322 -11.33 6.93 29.04
N THR A 323 -12.04 6.55 27.96
CA THR A 323 -13.51 6.68 27.89
C THR A 323 -14.26 5.38 28.15
N VAL A 324 -13.58 4.23 28.07
CA VAL A 324 -14.16 2.90 28.28
C VAL A 324 -13.76 2.35 29.65
N ALA A 325 -14.75 1.98 30.46
CA ALA A 325 -14.47 1.31 31.72
C ALA A 325 -13.85 -0.07 31.48
N HIS A 326 -12.68 -0.31 32.05
CA HIS A 326 -11.91 -1.55 31.92
C HIS A 326 -11.27 -1.95 33.25
N THR A 327 -10.73 -3.16 33.32
CA THR A 327 -10.00 -3.69 34.46
C THR A 327 -8.69 -4.28 33.99
N TYR A 328 -7.66 -3.47 33.93
CA TYR A 328 -6.31 -3.90 33.56
C TYR A 328 -5.45 -4.02 34.82
N LYS A 329 -4.65 -5.07 34.92
CA LYS A 329 -3.86 -5.38 36.11
C LYS A 329 -2.40 -5.57 35.77
N LEU A 330 -1.54 -4.89 36.49
CA LEU A 330 -0.10 -5.09 36.49
C LEU A 330 0.30 -6.22 37.42
N ILE A 331 1.12 -7.15 36.95
CA ILE A 331 1.67 -8.30 37.68
C ILE A 331 3.19 -8.17 37.68
N GLU A 332 3.77 -8.08 38.87
CA GLU A 332 5.22 -7.87 39.05
C GLU A 332 5.89 -8.96 39.90
N THR A 333 5.13 -9.81 40.60
CA THR A 333 5.67 -10.85 41.46
C THR A 333 5.42 -12.25 40.92
N GLU A 334 6.29 -13.21 41.23
CA GLU A 334 6.09 -14.62 40.88
C GLU A 334 4.81 -15.20 41.50
N GLU A 335 4.46 -14.77 42.74
CA GLU A 335 3.23 -15.23 43.45
C GLU A 335 1.98 -14.77 42.67
N ASP A 336 1.93 -13.50 42.24
CA ASP A 336 0.81 -12.97 41.46
C ASP A 336 0.77 -13.58 40.04
N ALA A 337 1.93 -13.85 39.47
CA ALA A 337 2.04 -14.55 38.18
C ALA A 337 1.50 -15.98 38.29
N GLN A 338 1.80 -16.71 39.37
CA GLN A 338 1.23 -18.05 39.63
C GLN A 338 -0.28 -17.99 39.81
N ASN A 339 -0.77 -17.03 40.58
CA ASN A 339 -2.23 -16.83 40.78
C ASN A 339 -2.93 -16.52 39.46
N LEU A 340 -2.31 -15.71 38.60
CA LEU A 340 -2.80 -15.44 37.25
C LEU A 340 -2.80 -16.69 36.36
N PHE A 341 -1.73 -17.48 36.40
CA PHE A 341 -1.65 -18.75 35.66
C PHE A 341 -2.78 -19.70 36.09
N ASP A 342 -3.01 -19.88 37.39
CA ASP A 342 -4.07 -20.75 37.90
C ASP A 342 -5.47 -20.31 37.44
N TYR A 343 -5.67 -19.00 37.25
CA TYR A 343 -6.89 -18.46 36.65
C TYR A 343 -6.96 -18.74 35.17
N LEU A 344 -5.91 -18.46 34.41
CA LEU A 344 -5.88 -18.54 32.96
C LEU A 344 -5.96 -19.98 32.42
N ILE A 345 -5.32 -20.96 33.10
CA ILE A 345 -5.29 -22.37 32.68
C ILE A 345 -6.69 -23.01 32.64
N THR A 346 -7.65 -22.43 33.35
CA THR A 346 -9.05 -22.88 33.34
C THR A 346 -9.86 -22.42 32.15
N LYS A 347 -9.29 -21.56 31.29
CA LYS A 347 -9.99 -20.95 30.17
C LYS A 347 -9.80 -21.73 28.89
N GLN A 348 -10.76 -21.59 27.98
CA GLN A 348 -10.72 -22.23 26.65
C GLN A 348 -10.04 -21.35 25.58
N ILE A 349 -9.95 -20.06 25.85
CA ILE A 349 -9.32 -19.06 24.96
C ILE A 349 -8.29 -18.25 25.75
N LEU A 350 -7.25 -17.85 25.08
CA LEU A 350 -6.19 -17.00 25.61
C LEU A 350 -5.74 -16.03 24.53
N CYS A 351 -6.09 -14.76 24.68
CA CYS A 351 -5.45 -13.70 23.91
C CYS A 351 -4.11 -13.39 24.54
N LEU A 352 -3.09 -13.28 23.71
CA LEU A 352 -1.70 -13.03 24.12
C LEU A 352 -1.06 -11.97 23.24
N ASP A 353 -0.14 -11.24 23.85
CA ASP A 353 0.74 -10.29 23.18
C ASP A 353 2.06 -10.20 23.93
N THR A 354 3.16 -9.83 23.26
CA THR A 354 4.49 -9.71 23.87
C THR A 354 5.08 -8.31 23.66
N GLU A 355 5.49 -7.69 24.77
CA GLU A 355 6.31 -6.48 24.71
C GLU A 355 7.79 -6.82 24.69
N THR A 356 8.53 -6.17 23.82
CA THR A 356 9.91 -6.58 23.53
C THR A 356 10.85 -5.38 23.31
N THR A 357 12.15 -5.67 23.27
CA THR A 357 13.20 -4.66 23.05
C THR A 357 13.46 -4.35 21.57
N SER A 358 12.98 -5.17 20.62
CA SER A 358 13.30 -5.08 19.20
C SER A 358 12.16 -5.58 18.34
N THR A 359 12.04 -5.03 17.13
CA THR A 359 11.14 -5.56 16.08
C THR A 359 11.70 -6.80 15.37
N SER A 360 12.99 -7.13 15.57
CA SER A 360 13.60 -8.39 15.12
C SER A 360 13.35 -9.46 16.18
N ALA A 361 12.47 -10.41 15.91
CA ALA A 361 12.12 -11.45 16.87
C ALA A 361 13.34 -12.30 17.29
N VAL A 362 14.28 -12.52 16.39
CA VAL A 362 15.51 -13.26 16.67
C VAL A 362 16.33 -12.62 17.79
N ASP A 363 16.42 -11.28 17.79
CA ASP A 363 17.24 -10.52 18.76
C ASP A 363 16.43 -9.93 19.90
N ALA A 364 15.11 -10.07 19.87
CA ALA A 364 14.20 -9.48 20.84
C ALA A 364 14.32 -10.14 22.22
N GLU A 365 14.37 -9.31 23.25
CA GLU A 365 14.20 -9.74 24.64
C GLU A 365 12.82 -9.35 25.13
N LEU A 366 12.18 -10.22 25.91
CA LEU A 366 10.88 -9.97 26.50
C LEU A 366 10.96 -8.85 27.54
N VAL A 367 10.06 -7.89 27.42
CA VAL A 367 9.79 -6.83 28.41
C VAL A 367 8.55 -7.12 29.21
N GLY A 368 7.55 -7.76 28.59
CA GLY A 368 6.33 -8.15 29.22
C GLY A 368 5.52 -9.17 28.45
N LEU A 369 4.54 -9.77 29.12
CA LEU A 369 3.55 -10.67 28.54
C LEU A 369 2.16 -10.13 28.87
N SER A 370 1.31 -9.99 27.87
CA SER A 370 -0.06 -9.52 28.03
C SER A 370 -1.05 -10.64 27.78
N PHE A 371 -2.12 -10.69 28.58
CA PHE A 371 -3.14 -11.72 28.49
C PHE A 371 -4.54 -11.14 28.62
N ALA A 372 -5.47 -11.60 27.79
CA ALA A 372 -6.89 -11.35 27.95
C ALA A 372 -7.71 -12.62 27.68
N VAL A 373 -8.76 -12.84 28.44
CA VAL A 373 -9.69 -13.97 28.28
C VAL A 373 -11.15 -13.51 28.25
N LYS A 374 -11.37 -12.24 28.51
CA LYS A 374 -12.67 -11.57 28.51
C LYS A 374 -12.49 -10.12 28.14
N GLU A 375 -13.41 -9.59 27.35
CA GLU A 375 -13.38 -8.19 26.93
C GLU A 375 -13.34 -7.23 28.13
N LYS A 376 -12.53 -6.19 28.01
CA LYS A 376 -12.31 -5.15 29.02
C LYS A 376 -11.65 -5.66 30.34
N GLU A 377 -11.05 -6.85 30.29
CA GLU A 377 -10.27 -7.43 31.38
C GLU A 377 -8.97 -7.98 30.81
N ALA A 378 -7.84 -7.41 31.18
CA ALA A 378 -6.53 -7.84 30.71
C ALA A 378 -5.47 -7.74 31.81
N PHE A 379 -4.37 -8.44 31.61
CA PHE A 379 -3.27 -8.57 32.57
C PHE A 379 -1.96 -8.33 31.83
N TYR A 380 -1.09 -7.53 32.42
CA TYR A 380 0.28 -7.35 31.97
C TYR A 380 1.24 -7.88 33.01
N VAL A 381 2.10 -8.80 32.62
CA VAL A 381 3.15 -9.39 33.44
C VAL A 381 4.47 -8.77 33.07
N ALA A 382 5.05 -7.96 33.95
CA ALA A 382 6.34 -7.35 33.75
C ALA A 382 7.45 -8.41 33.82
N ILE A 383 8.28 -8.51 32.78
CA ILE A 383 9.39 -9.49 32.71
C ILE A 383 10.70 -8.81 33.05
N PRO A 384 11.45 -9.33 34.05
CA PRO A 384 12.76 -8.82 34.41
C PRO A 384 13.78 -8.84 33.26
N ALA A 385 14.74 -7.92 33.29
CA ALA A 385 15.79 -7.84 32.25
C ALA A 385 16.78 -9.02 32.32
N GLU A 386 17.05 -9.50 33.53
CA GLU A 386 17.95 -10.62 33.73
C GLU A 386 17.35 -11.91 33.18
N ARG A 387 18.06 -12.56 32.24
CA ARG A 387 17.56 -13.74 31.51
C ARG A 387 17.09 -14.86 32.41
N GLU A 388 17.80 -15.15 33.51
CA GLU A 388 17.46 -16.21 34.44
C GLU A 388 16.14 -15.91 35.20
N GLU A 389 15.96 -14.65 35.60
CA GLU A 389 14.71 -14.20 36.24
C GLU A 389 13.55 -14.17 35.23
N ALA A 390 13.80 -13.71 33.99
CA ALA A 390 12.79 -13.75 32.92
C ALA A 390 12.29 -15.18 32.65
N LEU A 391 13.19 -16.16 32.62
CA LEU A 391 12.85 -17.57 32.45
C LEU A 391 11.96 -18.11 33.55
N LYS A 392 12.06 -17.65 34.81
CA LYS A 392 11.13 -18.07 35.87
C LYS A 392 9.72 -17.69 35.53
N PHE A 393 9.47 -16.43 35.17
CA PHE A 393 8.14 -15.96 34.75
C PHE A 393 7.62 -16.70 33.50
N VAL A 394 8.43 -16.80 32.48
CA VAL A 394 8.05 -17.50 31.24
C VAL A 394 7.68 -18.97 31.52
N ASN A 395 8.43 -19.66 32.37
CA ASN A 395 8.15 -21.06 32.73
C ASN A 395 6.84 -21.25 33.52
N ILE A 396 6.39 -20.23 34.25
CA ILE A 396 5.05 -20.27 34.89
C ILE A 396 3.97 -20.38 33.81
N PHE A 397 4.08 -19.57 32.74
CA PHE A 397 3.06 -19.51 31.70
C PHE A 397 3.30 -20.51 30.54
N LYS A 398 4.47 -21.14 30.45
CA LYS A 398 4.77 -22.14 29.41
C LYS A 398 3.68 -23.19 29.22
N PRO A 399 3.09 -23.79 30.27
CA PRO A 399 2.02 -24.77 30.11
C PRO A 399 0.75 -24.20 29.45
N LEU A 400 0.49 -22.87 29.52
CA LEU A 400 -0.62 -22.23 28.79
C LEU A 400 -0.36 -22.23 27.28
N TYR A 401 0.83 -21.81 26.87
CA TYR A 401 1.22 -21.74 25.46
C TYR A 401 1.26 -23.15 24.83
N GLU A 402 1.75 -24.13 25.55
CA GLU A 402 1.90 -25.50 25.09
C GLU A 402 0.65 -26.38 25.28
N ASN A 403 -0.44 -25.87 25.87
CA ASN A 403 -1.69 -26.59 25.96
C ASN A 403 -2.48 -26.55 24.64
N PRO A 404 -2.63 -27.68 23.91
CA PRO A 404 -3.30 -27.70 22.62
C PRO A 404 -4.82 -27.47 22.68
N GLU A 405 -5.43 -27.62 23.87
CA GLU A 405 -6.88 -27.44 24.07
C GLU A 405 -7.28 -25.96 24.21
N ILE A 406 -6.34 -25.06 24.50
CA ILE A 406 -6.58 -23.63 24.62
C ILE A 406 -6.36 -22.98 23.24
N LEU A 407 -7.38 -22.27 22.73
CA LEU A 407 -7.23 -21.43 21.53
C LEU A 407 -6.41 -20.18 21.87
N LYS A 408 -5.26 -19.99 21.20
CA LYS A 408 -4.44 -18.79 21.33
C LYS A 408 -4.86 -17.76 20.30
N ILE A 409 -5.00 -16.52 20.72
CA ILE A 409 -5.42 -15.39 19.89
C ILE A 409 -4.31 -14.34 19.95
N GLY A 410 -3.96 -13.77 18.81
CA GLY A 410 -2.95 -12.70 18.73
C GLY A 410 -3.16 -11.81 17.52
N GLN A 411 -2.40 -10.74 17.46
CA GLN A 411 -2.29 -9.85 16.32
C GLN A 411 -0.85 -9.96 15.76
N ASN A 412 -0.66 -10.54 14.58
CA ASN A 412 0.66 -10.93 14.07
C ASN A 412 1.36 -11.93 15.01
N ILE A 413 0.62 -12.94 15.43
CA ILE A 413 1.01 -13.93 16.45
C ILE A 413 2.30 -14.68 16.07
N LYS A 414 2.72 -14.66 14.81
CA LYS A 414 3.99 -15.21 14.36
C LYS A 414 5.17 -14.57 15.08
N TYR A 415 5.15 -13.26 15.27
CA TYR A 415 6.20 -12.54 15.99
C TYR A 415 6.28 -13.00 17.45
N ASP A 416 5.16 -13.11 18.14
CA ASP A 416 5.11 -13.58 19.53
C ASP A 416 5.60 -15.02 19.63
N TYR A 417 5.22 -15.86 18.66
CA TYR A 417 5.68 -17.24 18.56
C TYR A 417 7.21 -17.31 18.49
N GLU A 418 7.83 -16.53 17.59
CA GLU A 418 9.28 -16.46 17.41
C GLU A 418 10.01 -15.94 18.64
N VAL A 419 9.49 -14.89 19.28
CA VAL A 419 10.05 -14.36 20.53
C VAL A 419 10.01 -15.42 21.64
N LEU A 420 8.89 -16.13 21.79
CA LEU A 420 8.74 -17.20 22.78
C LEU A 420 9.66 -18.41 22.49
N MET A 421 9.94 -18.72 21.22
CA MET A 421 10.92 -19.75 20.85
C MET A 421 12.32 -19.43 21.40
N ASN A 422 12.72 -18.17 21.50
CA ASN A 422 13.99 -17.79 22.12
C ASN A 422 14.03 -18.18 23.63
N TYR A 423 12.87 -18.36 24.25
CA TYR A 423 12.73 -18.77 25.67
C TYR A 423 12.40 -20.26 25.82
N GLY A 424 12.45 -21.03 24.71
CA GLY A 424 12.18 -22.48 24.73
C GLY A 424 10.70 -22.82 24.91
N VAL A 425 9.81 -21.95 24.45
CA VAL A 425 8.36 -22.14 24.46
C VAL A 425 7.85 -22.30 23.03
N GLU A 426 7.03 -23.30 22.76
CA GLU A 426 6.26 -23.45 21.53
C GLU A 426 4.78 -23.14 21.79
N ILE A 427 4.14 -22.47 20.86
CA ILE A 427 2.67 -22.30 20.91
C ILE A 427 2.06 -23.52 20.23
N LEU A 428 1.35 -24.35 21.01
CA LEU A 428 0.71 -25.57 20.51
C LEU A 428 -0.81 -25.42 20.41
N GLY A 429 -1.41 -26.22 19.51
CA GLY A 429 -2.85 -26.20 19.28
C GLY A 429 -3.31 -25.17 18.26
N LYS A 430 -4.59 -24.83 18.31
CA LYS A 430 -5.18 -23.85 17.40
C LYS A 430 -4.77 -22.42 17.77
N MET A 431 -4.50 -21.62 16.74
CA MET A 431 -4.24 -20.19 16.85
C MET A 431 -5.26 -19.41 16.04
N PHE A 432 -5.53 -18.16 16.43
CA PHE A 432 -6.31 -17.20 15.69
C PHE A 432 -5.52 -15.88 15.58
N ASP A 433 -5.13 -15.50 14.40
CA ASP A 433 -4.46 -14.24 14.14
C ASP A 433 -5.44 -13.24 13.51
N THR A 434 -5.65 -12.10 14.18
CA THR A 434 -6.58 -11.05 13.73
C THR A 434 -6.09 -10.35 12.46
N MET A 435 -4.77 -10.22 12.26
CA MET A 435 -4.17 -9.68 11.05
C MET A 435 -4.44 -10.59 9.83
N ILE A 436 -4.23 -11.89 9.97
CA ILE A 436 -4.48 -12.89 8.92
C ILE A 436 -5.99 -13.03 8.65
N ALA A 437 -6.81 -13.01 9.69
CA ALA A 437 -8.27 -13.03 9.53
C ALA A 437 -8.76 -11.84 8.70
N HIS A 438 -8.32 -10.64 9.02
CA HIS A 438 -8.68 -9.45 8.26
C HIS A 438 -8.11 -9.45 6.83
N TYR A 439 -6.90 -9.95 6.65
CA TYR A 439 -6.32 -10.11 5.32
C TYR A 439 -7.18 -11.00 4.40
N LEU A 440 -7.78 -12.07 4.90
CA LEU A 440 -8.71 -12.88 4.10
C LEU A 440 -10.02 -12.17 3.81
N ILE A 441 -10.49 -11.31 4.74
CA ILE A 441 -11.72 -10.53 4.57
C ILE A 441 -11.51 -9.38 3.57
N GLN A 442 -10.38 -8.65 3.67
CA GLN A 442 -10.06 -7.45 2.87
C GLN A 442 -8.57 -7.39 2.52
N PRO A 443 -8.09 -8.15 1.53
CA PRO A 443 -6.65 -8.35 1.28
C PRO A 443 -5.87 -7.11 0.83
N GLU A 444 -6.54 -6.05 0.41
CA GLU A 444 -5.90 -4.84 -0.12
C GLU A 444 -5.84 -3.68 0.90
N LEU A 445 -6.38 -3.88 2.13
CA LEU A 445 -6.41 -2.87 3.16
C LEU A 445 -5.25 -3.02 4.16
N TYR A 446 -5.14 -2.10 5.12
CA TYR A 446 -4.24 -2.25 6.25
C TYR A 446 -4.78 -3.28 7.25
N HIS A 447 -3.87 -4.01 7.88
CA HIS A 447 -4.20 -5.09 8.81
C HIS A 447 -3.60 -4.86 10.20
N ASN A 448 -3.03 -3.69 10.48
CA ASN A 448 -2.52 -3.34 11.80
C ASN A 448 -3.68 -3.10 12.78
N MET A 449 -3.43 -3.36 14.04
CA MET A 449 -4.42 -3.33 15.11
C MET A 449 -5.13 -1.98 15.22
N ASP A 450 -4.41 -0.87 15.17
CA ASP A 450 -4.98 0.48 15.26
C ASP A 450 -6.07 0.70 14.21
N TYR A 451 -5.75 0.38 12.94
CA TYR A 451 -6.72 0.49 11.85
C TYR A 451 -7.93 -0.43 12.06
N LEU A 452 -7.70 -1.67 12.49
CA LEU A 452 -8.78 -2.63 12.75
C LEU A 452 -9.67 -2.18 13.91
N ALA A 453 -9.08 -1.68 14.99
CA ALA A 453 -9.81 -1.15 16.15
C ALA A 453 -10.69 0.05 15.73
N GLU A 454 -10.14 0.98 14.95
CA GLU A 454 -10.90 2.12 14.45
C GLU A 454 -12.07 1.70 13.55
N VAL A 455 -11.85 0.78 12.61
CA VAL A 455 -12.86 0.37 11.62
C VAL A 455 -13.93 -0.53 12.23
N TYR A 456 -13.54 -1.52 13.02
CA TYR A 456 -14.44 -2.55 13.48
C TYR A 456 -15.01 -2.32 14.89
N LEU A 457 -14.24 -1.65 15.76
CA LEU A 457 -14.64 -1.40 17.15
C LEU A 457 -14.99 0.06 17.41
N GLN A 458 -14.73 0.96 16.48
CA GLN A 458 -14.84 2.41 16.69
C GLN A 458 -14.01 2.87 17.90
N TYR A 459 -12.83 2.29 18.02
CA TYR A 459 -11.93 2.48 19.15
C TYR A 459 -10.57 2.98 18.67
N GLN A 460 -10.02 4.00 19.30
CA GLN A 460 -8.68 4.51 19.07
C GLN A 460 -7.77 3.98 20.16
N THR A 461 -6.81 3.16 19.78
CA THR A 461 -5.78 2.61 20.65
C THR A 461 -4.73 3.67 21.02
N VAL A 462 -4.00 3.44 22.09
CA VAL A 462 -2.79 4.21 22.40
C VAL A 462 -1.70 3.84 21.40
N HIS A 463 -1.07 4.80 20.75
CA HIS A 463 0.01 4.53 19.83
C HIS A 463 1.35 4.35 20.55
N ILE A 464 2.16 3.39 20.13
CA ILE A 464 3.48 3.11 20.73
C ILE A 464 4.39 4.35 20.75
N GLU A 465 4.28 5.23 19.76
CA GLU A 465 5.03 6.48 19.71
C GLU A 465 4.69 7.46 20.84
N GLU A 466 3.54 7.32 21.48
CA GLU A 466 3.17 8.11 22.66
C GLU A 466 3.98 7.68 23.90
N LEU A 467 4.38 6.40 23.96
CA LEU A 467 5.17 5.85 25.06
C LEU A 467 6.68 6.05 24.82
N ILE A 468 7.19 5.59 23.66
CA ILE A 468 8.62 5.54 23.39
C ILE A 468 9.14 6.71 22.53
N GLY A 469 8.23 7.57 22.07
CA GLY A 469 8.55 8.71 21.22
C GLY A 469 8.61 8.37 19.72
N PRO A 470 8.67 9.39 18.85
CA PRO A 470 8.65 9.22 17.41
C PRO A 470 9.86 8.47 16.88
N LYS A 471 9.68 7.73 15.77
CA LYS A 471 10.77 7.00 15.10
C LYS A 471 11.99 7.88 14.83
N GLY A 472 13.16 7.44 15.29
CA GLY A 472 14.41 8.13 15.08
C GLY A 472 15.47 7.77 16.12
N LYS A 473 16.61 8.47 16.10
CA LYS A 473 17.76 8.21 16.99
C LYS A 473 17.46 8.38 18.49
N ASN A 474 16.40 9.12 18.82
CA ASN A 474 16.03 9.43 20.20
C ASN A 474 14.83 8.59 20.69
N GLN A 475 14.36 7.63 19.91
CA GLN A 475 13.28 6.72 20.31
C GLN A 475 13.80 5.82 21.45
N LYS A 476 13.01 5.73 22.53
CA LYS A 476 13.31 4.86 23.66
C LYS A 476 13.03 3.40 23.30
N SER A 477 13.60 2.48 24.06
CA SER A 477 13.15 1.08 24.08
C SER A 477 12.01 0.92 25.08
N MET A 478 11.12 -0.06 24.87
CA MET A 478 10.11 -0.43 25.88
C MET A 478 10.74 -0.79 27.22
N ARG A 479 11.96 -1.32 27.21
CA ARG A 479 12.74 -1.64 28.42
C ARG A 479 13.15 -0.40 29.24
N ASP A 480 13.19 0.78 28.62
CA ASP A 480 13.54 2.04 29.30
C ASP A 480 12.36 2.62 30.11
N LEU A 481 11.16 2.06 29.95
CA LEU A 481 9.96 2.48 30.66
C LEU A 481 9.71 1.62 31.89
N SER A 482 9.09 2.20 32.91
CA SER A 482 8.65 1.44 34.09
C SER A 482 7.44 0.55 33.74
N PRO A 483 7.24 -0.58 34.45
CA PRO A 483 6.06 -1.40 34.26
C PRO A 483 4.73 -0.63 34.37
N THR A 484 4.67 0.37 35.24
CA THR A 484 3.50 1.25 35.43
C THR A 484 3.22 2.17 34.24
N GLU A 485 4.21 2.49 33.41
CA GLU A 485 4.02 3.28 32.19
C GLU A 485 3.56 2.40 31.02
N VAL A 486 3.88 1.10 31.03
CA VAL A 486 3.64 0.16 29.91
C VAL A 486 2.33 -0.61 30.07
N TYR A 487 1.92 -0.95 31.31
CA TYR A 487 0.90 -1.98 31.55
C TYR A 487 -0.47 -1.65 30.94
N GLU A 488 -0.89 -0.40 30.93
CA GLU A 488 -2.19 -0.01 30.33
C GLU A 488 -2.17 -0.18 28.82
N TYR A 489 -1.11 0.25 28.15
CA TYR A 489 -0.90 0.07 26.72
C TYR A 489 -0.89 -1.42 26.34
N ALA A 490 -0.03 -2.20 26.97
CA ALA A 490 0.15 -3.61 26.65
C ALA A 490 -1.10 -4.48 26.99
N ALA A 491 -1.83 -4.14 28.06
CA ALA A 491 -3.09 -4.78 28.39
C ALA A 491 -4.21 -4.38 27.41
N GLU A 492 -4.21 -3.14 26.91
CA GLU A 492 -5.12 -2.68 25.85
C GLU A 492 -4.92 -3.52 24.58
N ASP A 493 -3.68 -3.79 24.16
CA ASP A 493 -3.38 -4.55 22.94
C ASP A 493 -3.97 -5.97 23.02
N ALA A 494 -3.86 -6.65 24.16
CA ALA A 494 -4.48 -7.96 24.37
C ALA A 494 -6.02 -7.90 24.39
N ASP A 495 -6.63 -6.89 25.04
CA ASP A 495 -8.09 -6.72 25.08
C ASP A 495 -8.66 -6.39 23.70
N ILE A 496 -8.06 -5.44 22.99
CA ILE A 496 -8.49 -5.03 21.65
C ILE A 496 -8.37 -6.20 20.66
N THR A 497 -7.28 -6.94 20.72
CA THR A 497 -7.09 -8.13 19.88
C THR A 497 -8.16 -9.19 20.13
N LEU A 498 -8.54 -9.43 21.39
CA LEU A 498 -9.65 -10.34 21.72
C LEU A 498 -10.99 -9.82 21.17
N ARG A 499 -11.27 -8.54 21.30
CA ARG A 499 -12.49 -7.92 20.78
C ARG A 499 -12.52 -7.98 19.24
N LEU A 500 -11.39 -7.76 18.57
CA LEU A 500 -11.26 -7.89 17.12
C LEU A 500 -11.53 -9.32 16.65
N LYS A 501 -10.99 -10.34 17.35
CA LYS A 501 -11.30 -11.75 17.07
C LYS A 501 -12.81 -12.00 17.05
N ASN A 502 -13.53 -11.50 18.06
CA ASN A 502 -14.97 -11.72 18.19
C ASN A 502 -15.78 -11.08 17.05
N VAL A 503 -15.27 -10.02 16.43
CA VAL A 503 -15.90 -9.35 15.26
C VAL A 503 -15.47 -9.98 13.94
N LEU A 504 -14.21 -10.40 13.81
CA LEU A 504 -13.66 -10.89 12.55
C LEU A 504 -14.02 -12.36 12.26
N GLU A 505 -14.10 -13.21 13.29
CA GLU A 505 -14.43 -14.62 13.10
C GLU A 505 -15.81 -14.85 12.41
N PRO A 506 -16.91 -14.17 12.81
CA PRO A 506 -18.18 -14.28 12.08
C PRO A 506 -18.08 -13.81 10.62
N LYS A 507 -17.24 -12.81 10.34
CA LYS A 507 -17.02 -12.30 8.97
C LYS A 507 -16.27 -13.29 8.08
N LEU A 508 -15.30 -14.04 8.63
CA LEU A 508 -14.67 -15.16 7.90
C LEU A 508 -15.69 -16.21 7.46
N LYS A 509 -16.65 -16.50 8.32
CA LYS A 509 -17.75 -17.43 8.02
C LYS A 509 -18.68 -16.89 6.95
N GLU A 510 -19.05 -15.60 7.03
CA GLU A 510 -19.91 -14.94 6.05
C GLU A 510 -19.31 -14.98 4.63
N ILE A 511 -17.99 -14.85 4.51
CA ILE A 511 -17.29 -14.93 3.22
C ILE A 511 -16.83 -16.34 2.84
N GLU A 512 -17.19 -17.38 3.61
CA GLU A 512 -16.84 -18.79 3.35
C GLU A 512 -15.33 -19.08 3.33
N CYS A 513 -14.53 -18.31 4.07
CA CYS A 513 -13.06 -18.46 4.14
C CYS A 513 -12.56 -19.19 5.40
N GLU A 514 -13.47 -19.79 6.21
CA GLU A 514 -13.07 -20.50 7.44
C GLU A 514 -12.12 -21.66 7.19
N ASP A 515 -12.39 -22.47 6.16
CA ASP A 515 -11.55 -23.62 5.83
C ASP A 515 -10.15 -23.19 5.41
N LEU A 516 -10.03 -22.13 4.60
CA LEU A 516 -8.75 -21.56 4.22
C LEU A 516 -8.00 -21.02 5.44
N PHE A 517 -8.70 -20.32 6.33
CA PHE A 517 -8.11 -19.76 7.56
C PHE A 517 -7.58 -20.87 8.49
N TRP A 518 -8.45 -21.84 8.86
CA TRP A 518 -8.12 -22.86 9.85
C TRP A 518 -7.22 -23.99 9.34
N ASN A 519 -7.29 -24.32 8.05
CA ASN A 519 -6.60 -25.48 7.49
C ASN A 519 -5.35 -25.12 6.67
N VAL A 520 -5.17 -23.84 6.29
CA VAL A 520 -4.02 -23.39 5.50
C VAL A 520 -3.25 -22.28 6.19
N GLU A 521 -3.90 -21.12 6.44
CA GLU A 521 -3.18 -19.92 6.88
C GLU A 521 -2.69 -20.04 8.33
N MET A 522 -3.53 -20.48 9.24
CA MET A 522 -3.12 -20.60 10.65
C MET A 522 -2.11 -21.74 10.88
N PRO A 523 -2.24 -22.94 10.28
CA PRO A 523 -1.20 -23.96 10.38
C PRO A 523 0.14 -23.58 9.73
N LEU A 524 0.16 -22.60 8.84
CA LEU A 524 1.38 -22.08 8.22
C LEU A 524 2.21 -21.20 9.18
N VAL A 525 1.58 -20.56 10.16
CA VAL A 525 2.26 -19.66 11.10
C VAL A 525 3.47 -20.35 11.79
N PRO A 526 3.34 -21.51 12.43
CA PRO A 526 4.50 -22.19 13.03
C PRO A 526 5.55 -22.62 12.00
N VAL A 527 5.15 -22.95 10.77
CA VAL A 527 6.10 -23.29 9.69
C VAL A 527 7.00 -22.10 9.37
N LEU A 528 6.39 -20.92 9.16
CA LEU A 528 7.13 -19.69 8.84
C LEU A 528 7.99 -19.25 10.03
N ALA A 529 7.47 -19.32 11.26
CA ALA A 529 8.24 -19.01 12.45
C ALA A 529 9.52 -19.86 12.56
N HIS A 530 9.41 -21.16 12.32
CA HIS A 530 10.59 -22.05 12.31
C HIS A 530 11.54 -21.73 11.15
N MET A 531 11.02 -21.43 9.96
CA MET A 531 11.87 -21.03 8.82
C MET A 531 12.64 -19.74 9.11
N GLU A 532 11.98 -18.73 9.64
CA GLU A 532 12.58 -17.44 9.99
C GLU A 532 13.62 -17.59 11.11
N MET A 533 13.30 -18.37 12.15
CA MET A 533 14.23 -18.62 13.25
C MET A 533 15.40 -19.52 12.85
N ASN A 534 15.22 -20.46 11.92
CA ASN A 534 16.33 -21.24 11.37
C ASN A 534 17.29 -20.35 10.56
N GLY A 535 16.73 -19.41 9.78
CA GLY A 535 17.51 -18.58 8.85
C GLY A 535 18.22 -19.37 7.76
N VAL A 536 19.07 -18.72 7.01
CA VAL A 536 19.85 -19.29 5.91
C VAL A 536 21.32 -18.91 6.00
N CYS A 537 22.19 -19.85 5.68
CA CYS A 537 23.63 -19.63 5.65
C CYS A 537 24.08 -18.97 4.35
N ILE A 538 25.05 -18.08 4.45
CA ILE A 538 25.68 -17.39 3.31
C ILE A 538 27.18 -17.66 3.31
N ASP A 539 27.71 -18.09 2.16
CA ASP A 539 29.15 -18.14 1.89
C ASP A 539 29.67 -16.71 1.60
N THR A 540 30.25 -16.11 2.64
CA THR A 540 30.78 -14.73 2.57
C THR A 540 32.00 -14.61 1.67
N ASP A 541 32.79 -15.67 1.51
CA ASP A 541 33.98 -15.64 0.66
C ASP A 541 33.59 -15.66 -0.81
N THR A 542 32.68 -16.58 -1.19
CA THR A 542 32.08 -16.60 -2.53
C THR A 542 31.35 -15.27 -2.83
N LEU A 543 30.65 -14.70 -1.87
CA LEU A 543 29.95 -13.41 -2.06
C LEU A 543 30.93 -12.26 -2.31
N LYS A 544 32.07 -12.25 -1.60
CA LYS A 544 33.14 -11.25 -1.80
C LYS A 544 33.81 -11.41 -3.17
N GLU A 545 34.05 -12.64 -3.62
CA GLU A 545 34.54 -12.91 -4.96
C GLU A 545 33.56 -12.37 -6.02
N THR A 546 32.29 -12.69 -5.88
CA THR A 546 31.22 -12.19 -6.74
C THR A 546 31.17 -10.67 -6.75
N SER A 547 31.29 -10.01 -5.58
CA SER A 547 31.33 -8.54 -5.47
C SER A 547 32.49 -7.94 -6.28
N ASN A 548 33.67 -8.50 -6.16
CA ASN A 548 34.84 -8.03 -6.91
C ASN A 548 34.65 -8.20 -8.43
N ASN A 549 34.15 -9.35 -8.86
CA ASN A 549 33.92 -9.64 -10.28
C ASN A 549 32.87 -8.70 -10.87
N LEU A 550 31.75 -8.52 -10.22
CA LEU A 550 30.68 -7.62 -10.68
C LEU A 550 31.12 -6.16 -10.66
N THR A 551 31.92 -5.75 -9.66
CA THR A 551 32.46 -4.39 -9.58
C THR A 551 33.43 -4.10 -10.72
N ASN A 552 34.31 -5.04 -11.06
CA ASN A 552 35.24 -4.90 -12.20
C ASN A 552 34.45 -4.74 -13.50
N ARG A 553 33.47 -5.59 -13.74
CA ARG A 553 32.60 -5.50 -14.94
C ARG A 553 31.80 -4.22 -14.97
N LEU A 554 31.29 -3.75 -13.83
CA LEU A 554 30.57 -2.48 -13.73
C LEU A 554 31.45 -1.32 -14.14
N ASN A 555 32.72 -1.28 -13.72
CA ASN A 555 33.69 -0.27 -14.09
C ASN A 555 34.03 -0.30 -15.58
N GLU A 556 34.17 -1.51 -16.17
CA GLU A 556 34.40 -1.68 -17.63
C GLU A 556 33.19 -1.13 -18.43
N ILE A 557 31.99 -1.48 -18.04
CA ILE A 557 30.76 -1.00 -18.68
C ILE A 557 30.63 0.52 -18.52
N GLU A 558 30.96 1.06 -17.35
CA GLU A 558 30.95 2.51 -17.11
C GLU A 558 31.90 3.25 -18.06
N HIS A 559 33.12 2.77 -18.23
CA HIS A 559 34.07 3.33 -19.17
C HIS A 559 33.59 3.24 -20.62
N HIS A 560 33.02 2.11 -21.02
CA HIS A 560 32.46 1.94 -22.38
C HIS A 560 31.26 2.85 -22.62
N ILE A 561 30.40 3.08 -21.60
CA ILE A 561 29.31 4.07 -21.70
C ILE A 561 29.86 5.47 -21.92
N TYR A 562 30.92 5.87 -21.19
CA TYR A 562 31.52 7.19 -21.35
C TYR A 562 32.20 7.36 -22.73
N GLU A 563 32.81 6.33 -23.24
CA GLU A 563 33.37 6.32 -24.63
C GLU A 563 32.26 6.53 -25.67
N LEU A 564 31.16 5.78 -25.55
CA LEU A 564 30.01 5.89 -26.45
C LEU A 564 29.27 7.23 -26.35
N ALA A 565 29.22 7.81 -25.14
CA ALA A 565 28.61 9.13 -24.91
C ALA A 565 29.52 10.31 -25.25
N GLY A 566 30.85 10.08 -25.33
CA GLY A 566 31.87 11.11 -25.54
C GLY A 566 32.13 12.00 -24.32
N GLU A 567 31.56 11.67 -23.14
CA GLU A 567 31.79 12.40 -21.87
C GLU A 567 31.38 11.54 -20.67
N SER A 568 31.90 11.89 -19.50
CA SER A 568 31.50 11.29 -18.22
C SER A 568 30.25 11.96 -17.66
N PHE A 569 29.34 11.16 -17.09
CA PHE A 569 28.11 11.61 -16.46
C PHE A 569 27.63 10.60 -15.41
N ASN A 570 26.69 10.96 -14.55
CA ASN A 570 26.14 10.03 -13.60
C ASN A 570 25.09 9.11 -14.25
N ILE A 571 25.47 7.86 -14.55
CA ILE A 571 24.63 6.84 -15.18
C ILE A 571 23.47 6.41 -14.26
N GLY A 572 23.65 6.55 -12.93
CA GLY A 572 22.59 6.36 -11.93
C GLY A 572 21.52 7.46 -11.93
N SER A 573 21.75 8.59 -12.62
CA SER A 573 20.82 9.70 -12.68
C SER A 573 19.94 9.60 -13.94
N PRO A 574 18.62 9.30 -13.81
CA PRO A 574 17.70 9.24 -14.96
C PRO A 574 17.69 10.52 -15.79
N ARG A 575 17.89 11.66 -15.15
CA ARG A 575 17.94 12.97 -15.80
C ARG A 575 19.17 13.09 -16.70
N GLN A 576 20.37 12.77 -16.19
CA GLN A 576 21.60 12.88 -16.98
C GLN A 576 21.62 11.86 -18.12
N VAL A 577 21.19 10.63 -17.87
CA VAL A 577 21.00 9.60 -18.91
C VAL A 577 20.07 10.12 -20.01
N GLY A 578 18.94 10.73 -19.64
CA GLY A 578 18.01 11.29 -20.62
C GLY A 578 18.61 12.43 -21.44
N GLU A 579 19.38 13.33 -20.81
CA GLU A 579 20.08 14.42 -21.50
C GLU A 579 21.14 13.91 -22.48
N ILE A 580 21.87 12.85 -22.14
CA ILE A 580 22.84 12.20 -23.04
C ILE A 580 22.12 11.53 -24.20
N LEU A 581 21.20 10.60 -23.93
CA LEU A 581 20.56 9.78 -24.97
C LEU A 581 19.70 10.60 -25.92
N PHE A 582 18.89 11.49 -25.39
CA PHE A 582 17.85 12.19 -26.15
C PHE A 582 18.20 13.63 -26.45
N GLY A 583 18.95 14.30 -25.59
CA GLY A 583 19.39 15.68 -25.81
C GLY A 583 20.59 15.79 -26.75
N LYS A 584 21.69 15.05 -26.45
CA LYS A 584 22.95 15.10 -27.18
C LYS A 584 23.02 14.10 -28.32
N MET A 585 22.86 12.82 -28.03
CA MET A 585 22.97 11.75 -29.05
C MET A 585 21.75 11.70 -29.98
N LYS A 586 20.60 12.24 -29.53
CA LYS A 586 19.35 12.32 -30.31
C LYS A 586 18.95 10.97 -30.94
N ILE A 587 19.07 9.90 -30.18
CA ILE A 587 18.80 8.51 -30.65
C ILE A 587 17.35 8.30 -31.09
N VAL A 588 16.43 9.20 -30.72
CA VAL A 588 15.02 9.22 -31.08
C VAL A 588 14.60 10.65 -31.37
N GLU A 589 13.83 10.86 -32.45
CA GLU A 589 13.35 12.20 -32.84
C GLU A 589 12.37 12.79 -31.84
N LYS A 590 11.47 11.96 -31.30
CA LYS A 590 10.43 12.35 -30.33
C LYS A 590 10.46 11.44 -29.08
N PRO A 591 11.40 11.69 -28.14
CA PRO A 591 11.50 10.88 -26.95
C PRO A 591 10.33 11.14 -25.98
N LYS A 592 9.88 10.11 -25.29
CA LYS A 592 8.88 10.25 -24.21
C LYS A 592 9.44 11.12 -23.09
N LYS A 593 8.62 12.04 -22.57
CA LYS A 593 8.93 12.88 -21.43
C LYS A 593 7.92 12.64 -20.30
N THR A 594 8.38 12.82 -19.07
CA THR A 594 7.51 12.85 -17.88
C THR A 594 6.65 14.12 -17.89
N LYS A 595 5.64 14.17 -17.05
CA LYS A 595 4.82 15.38 -16.82
C LYS A 595 5.68 16.62 -16.45
N THR A 596 6.85 16.40 -15.84
CA THR A 596 7.82 17.45 -15.47
C THR A 596 8.80 17.80 -16.57
N GLY A 597 8.60 17.29 -17.80
CA GLY A 597 9.46 17.58 -18.96
C GLY A 597 10.78 16.82 -19.01
N GLN A 598 11.07 15.95 -18.02
CA GLN A 598 12.25 15.09 -18.03
C GLN A 598 12.07 13.95 -19.03
N TYR A 599 13.15 13.53 -19.66
CA TYR A 599 13.15 12.36 -20.51
C TYR A 599 12.87 11.09 -19.68
N VAL A 600 11.98 10.23 -20.17
CA VAL A 600 11.70 8.94 -19.53
C VAL A 600 12.80 7.97 -19.92
N THR A 601 13.53 7.48 -18.93
CA THR A 601 14.61 6.49 -19.08
C THR A 601 14.32 5.23 -18.25
N SER A 602 13.03 4.88 -18.07
CA SER A 602 12.65 3.63 -17.43
C SER A 602 13.17 2.44 -18.22
N GLU A 603 13.37 1.32 -17.56
CA GLU A 603 13.84 0.08 -18.17
C GLU A 603 12.98 -0.30 -19.38
N GLU A 604 11.66 -0.22 -19.24
CA GLU A 604 10.71 -0.52 -20.32
C GLU A 604 10.94 0.35 -21.57
N VAL A 605 11.18 1.65 -21.40
CA VAL A 605 11.44 2.57 -22.51
C VAL A 605 12.80 2.28 -23.15
N LEU A 606 13.83 2.02 -22.35
CA LEU A 606 15.16 1.71 -22.87
C LEU A 606 15.17 0.35 -23.58
N GLN A 607 14.46 -0.64 -23.07
CA GLN A 607 14.31 -1.96 -23.72
C GLN A 607 13.75 -1.84 -25.16
N GLN A 608 12.75 -0.98 -25.36
CA GLN A 608 12.18 -0.72 -26.69
C GLN A 608 13.18 -0.02 -27.65
N LEU A 609 14.22 0.57 -27.11
CA LEU A 609 15.22 1.34 -27.87
C LEU A 609 16.55 0.60 -28.09
N ARG A 610 16.66 -0.65 -27.65
CA ARG A 610 17.90 -1.44 -27.73
C ARG A 610 18.54 -1.45 -29.12
N SER A 611 17.72 -1.57 -30.17
CA SER A 611 18.18 -1.59 -31.56
C SER A 611 18.64 -0.23 -32.11
N LYS A 612 18.43 0.86 -31.36
CA LYS A 612 18.72 2.22 -31.82
C LYS A 612 20.16 2.67 -31.56
N SER A 613 20.79 2.17 -30.51
CA SER A 613 22.17 2.52 -30.15
C SER A 613 22.75 1.52 -29.14
N PRO A 614 24.01 1.10 -29.32
CA PRO A 614 24.67 0.15 -28.40
C PRO A 614 24.79 0.68 -26.95
N ILE A 615 24.83 1.99 -26.74
CA ILE A 615 24.89 2.58 -25.39
C ILE A 615 23.69 2.19 -24.52
N ILE A 616 22.54 1.86 -25.12
CA ILE A 616 21.33 1.49 -24.39
C ILE A 616 21.50 0.14 -23.71
N ASP A 617 22.09 -0.84 -24.40
CA ASP A 617 22.39 -2.14 -23.82
C ASP A 617 23.36 -1.99 -22.66
N GLU A 618 24.38 -1.18 -22.81
CA GLU A 618 25.36 -0.93 -21.76
C GLU A 618 24.72 -0.23 -20.54
N ILE A 619 23.84 0.76 -20.74
CA ILE A 619 23.13 1.40 -19.64
C ILE A 619 22.19 0.43 -18.92
N LEU A 620 21.49 -0.44 -19.65
CA LEU A 620 20.65 -1.47 -19.05
C LEU A 620 21.48 -2.47 -18.24
N ASN A 621 22.61 -2.95 -18.78
CA ASN A 621 23.54 -3.83 -18.11
C ASN A 621 24.14 -3.17 -16.86
N TYR A 622 24.57 -1.91 -16.96
CA TYR A 622 25.08 -1.15 -15.82
C TYR A 622 24.06 -1.06 -14.68
N ARG A 623 22.81 -0.70 -15.01
CA ARG A 623 21.74 -0.58 -14.03
C ARG A 623 21.41 -1.93 -13.38
N GLY A 624 21.38 -3.01 -14.17
CA GLY A 624 21.18 -4.37 -13.66
C GLY A 624 22.26 -4.76 -12.65
N LEU A 625 23.52 -4.65 -13.05
CA LEU A 625 24.67 -4.95 -12.18
C LEU A 625 24.70 -4.07 -10.92
N LYS A 626 24.45 -2.78 -11.08
CA LYS A 626 24.42 -1.83 -9.93
C LYS A 626 23.32 -2.19 -8.92
N LYS A 627 22.17 -2.62 -9.42
CA LYS A 627 21.06 -3.08 -8.58
C LYS A 627 21.44 -4.38 -7.84
N LEU A 628 22.05 -5.35 -8.54
CA LEU A 628 22.49 -6.61 -7.94
C LEU A 628 23.53 -6.38 -6.85
N LEU A 629 24.54 -5.58 -7.12
CA LEU A 629 25.56 -5.17 -6.14
C LEU A 629 24.93 -4.53 -4.90
N GLY A 630 24.16 -3.46 -5.10
CA GLY A 630 23.62 -2.67 -3.97
C GLY A 630 22.55 -3.38 -3.17
N THR A 631 21.69 -4.17 -3.84
CA THR A 631 20.53 -4.81 -3.19
C THR A 631 20.89 -6.13 -2.51
N TYR A 632 21.81 -6.89 -3.10
CA TYR A 632 22.16 -8.24 -2.61
C TYR A 632 23.61 -8.34 -2.16
N VAL A 633 24.56 -8.15 -3.05
CA VAL A 633 25.97 -8.51 -2.80
C VAL A 633 26.57 -7.71 -1.65
N ASP A 634 26.34 -6.40 -1.60
CA ASP A 634 26.85 -5.52 -0.55
C ASP A 634 25.92 -5.44 0.69
N ALA A 635 24.66 -5.85 0.53
CA ALA A 635 23.68 -5.80 1.62
C ALA A 635 23.66 -7.10 2.44
N LEU A 636 23.72 -8.29 1.80
CA LEU A 636 23.60 -9.58 2.47
C LEU A 636 24.60 -9.77 3.63
N PRO A 637 25.89 -9.40 3.51
CA PRO A 637 26.84 -9.56 4.63
C PRO A 637 26.46 -8.76 5.88
N LYS A 638 25.76 -7.64 5.70
CA LYS A 638 25.33 -6.76 6.80
C LYS A 638 24.08 -7.28 7.51
N LEU A 639 23.37 -8.21 6.88
CA LEU A 639 22.15 -8.83 7.41
C LEU A 639 22.45 -10.15 8.15
N ILE A 640 23.69 -10.62 8.12
CA ILE A 640 24.08 -11.79 8.89
C ILE A 640 24.00 -11.44 10.37
N ASN A 641 23.13 -12.14 11.08
CA ASN A 641 22.99 -11.95 12.51
C ASN A 641 24.24 -12.47 13.23
N PRO A 642 24.93 -11.63 14.03
CA PRO A 642 26.19 -12.02 14.68
C PRO A 642 26.04 -13.13 15.72
N ARG A 643 24.83 -13.34 16.28
CA ARG A 643 24.54 -14.37 17.27
C ARG A 643 24.36 -15.75 16.64
N THR A 644 23.67 -15.80 15.50
CA THR A 644 23.33 -17.06 14.83
C THR A 644 24.25 -17.40 13.65
N GLY A 645 24.88 -16.41 13.04
CA GLY A 645 25.66 -16.55 11.81
C GLY A 645 24.81 -16.69 10.55
N HIS A 646 23.49 -16.55 10.66
CA HIS A 646 22.53 -16.71 9.57
C HIS A 646 21.86 -15.38 9.19
N ILE A 647 21.24 -15.36 8.01
CA ILE A 647 20.30 -14.32 7.61
C ILE A 647 18.88 -14.82 7.93
N HIS A 648 18.13 -14.01 8.64
CA HIS A 648 16.75 -14.28 9.04
C HIS A 648 15.81 -13.38 8.25
N ALA A 649 15.39 -13.85 7.07
CA ALA A 649 14.41 -13.15 6.25
C ALA A 649 13.00 -13.37 6.80
N SER A 650 12.15 -12.36 6.75
CA SER A 650 10.74 -12.50 7.11
C SER A 650 9.90 -12.97 5.92
N PHE A 651 8.97 -13.89 6.17
CA PHE A 651 7.98 -14.38 5.20
C PHE A 651 6.59 -13.91 5.59
N ASN A 652 6.04 -12.96 4.83
CA ASN A 652 4.80 -12.29 5.17
C ASN A 652 3.60 -12.90 4.44
N GLN A 653 2.54 -13.26 5.19
CA GLN A 653 1.31 -13.84 4.66
C GLN A 653 0.32 -12.77 4.16
N THR A 654 0.42 -11.52 4.60
CA THR A 654 -0.63 -10.50 4.49
C THR A 654 -0.27 -9.32 3.57
N ILE A 655 0.79 -9.42 2.77
CA ILE A 655 1.26 -8.31 1.93
C ILE A 655 0.73 -8.38 0.49
N THR A 656 0.66 -9.59 -0.09
CA THR A 656 0.25 -9.75 -1.49
C THR A 656 -1.25 -9.94 -1.63
N ALA A 657 -1.87 -9.30 -2.60
CA ALA A 657 -3.31 -9.49 -2.86
C ALA A 657 -3.66 -10.86 -3.48
N THR A 658 -2.67 -11.67 -3.83
CA THR A 658 -2.85 -12.98 -4.49
C THR A 658 -2.82 -14.16 -3.55
N GLY A 659 -2.43 -13.97 -2.28
CA GLY A 659 -2.18 -15.10 -1.36
C GLY A 659 -0.75 -15.61 -1.36
N ARG A 660 0.10 -15.19 -2.32
CA ARG A 660 1.52 -15.55 -2.30
C ARG A 660 2.21 -14.97 -1.07
N LEU A 661 3.18 -15.67 -0.52
CA LEU A 661 4.08 -15.11 0.48
C LEU A 661 4.92 -14.00 -0.15
N SER A 662 5.28 -13.02 0.64
CA SER A 662 6.34 -12.07 0.29
C SER A 662 7.50 -12.22 1.26
N SER A 663 8.72 -11.93 0.80
CA SER A 663 9.89 -11.94 1.66
C SER A 663 10.45 -10.53 1.84
N SER A 664 10.89 -10.23 3.06
CA SER A 664 11.55 -8.95 3.39
C SER A 664 12.75 -9.19 4.30
N ASP A 665 13.67 -8.26 4.28
CA ASP A 665 14.86 -8.17 5.14
C ASP A 665 15.77 -9.42 5.12
N PRO A 666 16.21 -9.94 3.94
CA PRO A 666 16.07 -9.42 2.58
C PRO A 666 14.91 -10.03 1.79
N ASN A 667 14.53 -9.40 0.65
CA ASN A 667 13.61 -10.02 -0.29
C ASN A 667 14.32 -11.10 -1.12
N LEU A 668 14.24 -12.35 -0.70
CA LEU A 668 14.85 -13.51 -1.36
C LEU A 668 14.13 -13.91 -2.65
N GLN A 669 12.85 -13.55 -2.80
CA GLN A 669 12.03 -13.93 -3.95
C GLN A 669 12.35 -13.13 -5.22
N ASN A 670 13.06 -12.02 -5.09
CA ASN A 670 13.44 -11.16 -6.22
C ASN A 670 14.89 -11.39 -6.72
N ILE A 671 15.59 -12.40 -6.22
CA ILE A 671 16.92 -12.77 -6.73
C ILE A 671 16.76 -13.33 -8.14
N PRO A 672 17.39 -12.73 -9.18
CA PRO A 672 17.19 -13.15 -10.55
C PRO A 672 17.63 -14.59 -10.81
N VAL A 673 16.86 -15.31 -11.62
CA VAL A 673 17.12 -16.70 -12.01
C VAL A 673 17.66 -16.84 -13.43
N ARG A 674 17.33 -15.87 -14.30
CA ARG A 674 17.51 -15.99 -15.75
C ARG A 674 18.86 -15.49 -16.27
N ASP A 675 19.46 -14.55 -15.57
CA ASP A 675 20.76 -14.00 -15.93
C ASP A 675 21.89 -14.72 -15.15
N ASP A 676 23.06 -14.77 -15.75
CA ASP A 676 24.20 -15.46 -15.14
C ASP A 676 24.69 -14.76 -13.87
N ASP A 677 24.49 -13.44 -13.76
CA ASP A 677 24.89 -12.67 -12.58
C ASP A 677 23.97 -12.96 -11.38
N GLY A 678 22.66 -13.14 -11.63
CA GLY A 678 21.71 -13.56 -10.60
C GLY A 678 21.98 -14.98 -10.11
N LYS A 679 22.37 -15.88 -11.01
CA LYS A 679 22.77 -17.27 -10.65
C LYS A 679 23.97 -17.29 -9.72
N GLU A 680 24.98 -16.43 -9.94
CA GLU A 680 26.15 -16.31 -9.05
C GLU A 680 25.76 -15.89 -7.62
N ILE A 681 24.71 -15.07 -7.45
CA ILE A 681 24.20 -14.73 -6.12
C ILE A 681 23.59 -15.97 -5.46
N ARG A 682 22.84 -16.81 -6.20
CA ARG A 682 22.28 -18.05 -5.65
C ARG A 682 23.36 -19.03 -5.21
N ARG A 683 24.53 -19.02 -5.84
CA ARG A 683 25.67 -19.83 -5.41
C ARG A 683 26.15 -19.52 -4.00
N CYS A 684 25.91 -18.31 -3.53
CA CYS A 684 26.31 -17.90 -2.18
C CYS A 684 25.40 -18.43 -1.07
N PHE A 685 24.20 -18.92 -1.39
CA PHE A 685 23.28 -19.52 -0.43
C PHE A 685 23.62 -20.99 -0.25
N ILE A 686 24.06 -21.34 0.95
CA ILE A 686 24.56 -22.68 1.30
C ILE A 686 23.72 -23.28 2.44
N PRO A 687 23.72 -24.62 2.57
CA PRO A 687 23.09 -25.30 3.70
C PRO A 687 23.89 -25.11 4.99
N GLU A 688 23.36 -25.54 6.09
CA GLU A 688 24.10 -25.69 7.36
C GLU A 688 25.38 -26.52 7.18
N PRO A 689 26.42 -26.25 7.97
CA PRO A 689 27.65 -27.03 7.91
C PRO A 689 27.39 -28.54 8.07
N GLY A 690 27.85 -29.29 7.09
CA GLY A 690 27.65 -30.75 7.06
C GLY A 690 26.35 -31.21 6.41
N CYS A 691 25.50 -30.32 6.00
CA CYS A 691 24.24 -30.59 5.29
C CYS A 691 24.40 -30.45 3.77
N LEU A 692 23.42 -30.96 3.05
CA LEU A 692 23.22 -30.77 1.61
C LEU A 692 22.11 -29.77 1.36
N PHE A 693 22.24 -29.00 0.27
CA PHE A 693 21.15 -28.16 -0.21
C PHE A 693 20.20 -29.01 -1.06
N PHE A 694 18.91 -28.92 -0.75
CA PHE A 694 17.85 -29.62 -1.48
C PHE A 694 16.82 -28.59 -1.94
N SER A 695 16.48 -28.62 -3.23
CA SER A 695 15.43 -27.82 -3.81
C SER A 695 14.35 -28.69 -4.42
N ALA A 696 13.09 -28.35 -4.21
CA ALA A 696 11.96 -28.97 -4.87
C ALA A 696 11.04 -27.90 -5.43
N ASP A 697 10.66 -28.01 -6.70
CA ASP A 697 9.91 -27.03 -7.47
C ASP A 697 8.74 -27.66 -8.18
N TYR A 698 7.59 -26.99 -8.22
CA TYR A 698 6.44 -27.49 -8.97
C TYR A 698 6.62 -27.33 -10.48
N SER A 699 6.48 -28.41 -11.20
CA SER A 699 6.54 -28.43 -12.65
C SER A 699 5.26 -27.86 -13.26
N GLN A 700 5.33 -26.61 -13.75
CA GLN A 700 4.28 -25.93 -14.51
C GLN A 700 2.94 -25.84 -13.78
N ILE A 701 2.93 -25.56 -12.49
CA ILE A 701 1.74 -25.60 -11.64
C ILE A 701 0.61 -24.70 -12.15
N GLU A 702 0.91 -23.47 -12.62
CA GLU A 702 -0.11 -22.56 -13.14
C GLU A 702 -0.86 -23.11 -14.37
N LEU A 703 -0.14 -23.82 -15.26
CA LEU A 703 -0.75 -24.46 -16.42
C LEU A 703 -1.59 -25.68 -16.03
N ARG A 704 -1.19 -26.42 -15.01
CA ARG A 704 -1.95 -27.55 -14.45
C ARG A 704 -3.23 -27.06 -13.76
N ILE A 705 -3.14 -25.94 -13.03
CA ILE A 705 -4.32 -25.28 -12.44
C ILE A 705 -5.25 -24.78 -13.55
N MET A 706 -4.71 -24.18 -14.63
CA MET A 706 -5.51 -23.77 -15.77
C MET A 706 -6.21 -24.97 -16.43
N ALA A 707 -5.52 -26.07 -16.64
CA ALA A 707 -6.12 -27.31 -17.15
C ALA A 707 -7.28 -27.81 -16.27
N HIS A 708 -7.10 -27.74 -14.96
CA HIS A 708 -8.14 -28.10 -13.99
C HIS A 708 -9.37 -27.19 -14.04
N LEU A 709 -9.14 -25.85 -14.05
CA LEU A 709 -10.21 -24.85 -14.01
C LEU A 709 -10.96 -24.74 -15.33
N SER A 710 -10.25 -24.81 -16.46
CA SER A 710 -10.84 -24.73 -17.80
C SER A 710 -11.50 -26.01 -18.27
N GLU A 711 -11.11 -27.16 -17.68
CA GLU A 711 -11.49 -28.51 -18.12
C GLU A 711 -11.23 -28.75 -19.63
N ASP A 712 -10.26 -28.02 -20.19
CA ASP A 712 -9.93 -28.17 -21.60
C ASP A 712 -9.38 -29.56 -21.89
N HIS A 713 -10.08 -30.31 -22.76
CA HIS A 713 -9.75 -31.69 -23.04
C HIS A 713 -8.33 -31.87 -23.57
N ASN A 714 -7.91 -31.02 -24.50
CA ASN A 714 -6.58 -31.13 -25.10
C ASN A 714 -5.47 -30.82 -24.09
N MET A 715 -5.72 -29.86 -23.19
CA MET A 715 -4.74 -29.49 -22.16
C MET A 715 -4.66 -30.57 -21.06
N VAL A 716 -5.81 -31.10 -20.63
CA VAL A 716 -5.87 -32.19 -19.64
C VAL A 716 -5.21 -33.45 -20.18
N GLU A 717 -5.52 -33.85 -21.42
CA GLU A 717 -4.93 -35.04 -22.06
C GLU A 717 -3.42 -34.92 -22.18
N ALA A 718 -2.88 -33.77 -22.62
CA ALA A 718 -1.45 -33.55 -22.71
C ALA A 718 -0.73 -33.74 -21.38
N PHE A 719 -1.32 -33.28 -20.26
CA PHE A 719 -0.74 -33.48 -18.93
C PHE A 719 -0.86 -34.92 -18.41
N LEU A 720 -1.96 -35.62 -18.73
CA LEU A 720 -2.14 -37.03 -18.33
C LEU A 720 -1.19 -37.96 -19.08
N GLU A 721 -0.87 -37.62 -20.34
CA GLU A 721 0.12 -38.38 -21.14
C GLU A 721 1.57 -38.07 -20.80
N GLY A 722 1.81 -37.06 -19.90
CA GLY A 722 3.17 -36.63 -19.56
C GLY A 722 3.89 -35.91 -20.70
N SER A 723 3.13 -35.38 -21.67
CA SER A 723 3.70 -34.66 -22.82
C SER A 723 4.21 -33.28 -22.40
N ASP A 724 5.30 -32.80 -23.05
CA ASP A 724 5.74 -31.41 -22.91
C ASP A 724 4.65 -30.47 -23.46
N ILE A 725 3.92 -29.80 -22.56
CA ILE A 725 2.81 -28.92 -22.93
C ILE A 725 3.21 -27.79 -23.88
N HIS A 726 4.46 -27.30 -23.78
CA HIS A 726 4.95 -26.26 -24.68
C HIS A 726 5.26 -26.80 -26.07
N ALA A 727 5.79 -28.01 -26.14
CA ALA A 727 5.99 -28.70 -27.42
C ALA A 727 4.66 -29.13 -28.03
N ALA A 728 3.73 -29.63 -27.22
CA ALA A 728 2.39 -29.99 -27.66
C ALA A 728 1.60 -28.76 -28.19
N THR A 729 1.67 -27.64 -27.49
CA THR A 729 1.11 -26.36 -27.96
C THR A 729 1.73 -25.92 -29.27
N ALA A 730 3.08 -25.98 -29.37
CA ALA A 730 3.81 -25.64 -30.60
C ALA A 730 3.40 -26.54 -31.76
N ALA A 731 3.31 -27.83 -31.57
CA ALA A 731 2.91 -28.81 -32.57
C ALA A 731 1.51 -28.46 -33.16
N LYS A 732 0.58 -28.13 -32.30
CA LYS A 732 -0.79 -27.78 -32.69
C LYS A 732 -0.88 -26.40 -33.37
N ILE A 733 -0.21 -25.37 -32.86
CA ILE A 733 -0.20 -24.00 -33.44
C ILE A 733 0.44 -24.01 -34.83
N TRP A 734 1.55 -24.73 -35.01
CA TRP A 734 2.27 -24.77 -36.31
C TRP A 734 1.93 -25.98 -37.18
N HIS A 735 0.90 -26.78 -36.80
CA HIS A 735 0.43 -27.97 -37.53
C HIS A 735 1.55 -28.94 -37.88
N LYS A 736 2.36 -29.33 -36.89
CA LYS A 736 3.51 -30.25 -37.02
C LYS A 736 3.34 -31.41 -36.04
N ASP A 737 4.06 -32.49 -36.31
CA ASP A 737 4.24 -33.52 -35.28
C ASP A 737 5.12 -32.98 -34.14
N ILE A 738 4.85 -33.43 -32.91
CA ILE A 738 5.57 -32.94 -31.71
C ILE A 738 7.09 -33.15 -31.83
N LYS A 739 7.50 -34.19 -32.56
CA LYS A 739 8.91 -34.54 -32.83
C LYS A 739 9.60 -33.53 -33.76
N ASP A 740 8.85 -32.82 -34.58
CA ASP A 740 9.34 -31.82 -35.55
C ASP A 740 9.29 -30.38 -35.03
N VAL A 741 8.92 -30.21 -33.77
CA VAL A 741 8.92 -28.91 -33.10
C VAL A 741 10.34 -28.48 -32.79
N THR A 742 10.75 -27.34 -33.30
CA THR A 742 12.07 -26.77 -33.03
C THR A 742 12.10 -26.10 -31.66
N ASP A 743 13.30 -25.98 -31.04
CA ASP A 743 13.47 -25.27 -29.77
C ASP A 743 12.96 -23.82 -29.83
N ALA A 744 13.14 -23.16 -30.96
CA ALA A 744 12.62 -21.79 -31.16
C ALA A 744 11.08 -21.75 -31.13
N GLN A 745 10.40 -22.72 -31.74
CA GLN A 745 8.94 -22.85 -31.71
C GLN A 745 8.46 -23.21 -30.29
N ARG A 746 9.15 -24.13 -29.62
CA ARG A 746 8.85 -24.46 -28.21
C ARG A 746 8.98 -23.24 -27.29
N LYS A 747 10.04 -22.43 -27.44
CA LYS A 747 10.22 -21.17 -26.70
C LYS A 747 9.09 -20.17 -27.00
N LYS A 748 8.72 -20.02 -28.26
CA LYS A 748 7.58 -19.18 -28.65
C LYS A 748 6.27 -19.66 -28.02
N ALA A 749 6.01 -20.97 -28.08
CA ALA A 749 4.82 -21.56 -27.44
C ALA A 749 4.83 -21.37 -25.92
N LYS A 750 5.99 -21.50 -25.26
CA LYS A 750 6.12 -21.18 -23.83
C LYS A 750 5.73 -19.74 -23.54
N THR A 751 6.18 -18.78 -24.35
CA THR A 751 5.81 -17.37 -24.21
C THR A 751 4.32 -17.13 -24.46
N ALA A 752 3.72 -17.85 -25.44
CA ALA A 752 2.30 -17.79 -25.73
C ALA A 752 1.48 -18.38 -24.58
N ASN A 753 1.80 -19.58 -24.09
CA ASN A 753 1.10 -20.25 -23.01
C ASN A 753 0.98 -19.36 -21.77
N PHE A 754 2.09 -18.83 -21.27
CA PHE A 754 2.06 -17.95 -20.10
C PHE A 754 1.43 -16.59 -20.45
N GLY A 755 1.78 -16.00 -21.60
CA GLY A 755 1.26 -14.70 -21.97
C GLY A 755 -0.28 -14.68 -22.10
N ILE A 756 -0.85 -15.66 -22.79
CA ILE A 756 -2.30 -15.75 -23.07
C ILE A 756 -3.06 -16.00 -21.75
N ILE A 757 -2.58 -16.90 -20.90
CA ILE A 757 -3.19 -17.18 -19.60
C ILE A 757 -3.24 -15.90 -18.75
N TYR A 758 -2.22 -15.06 -18.82
CA TYR A 758 -2.19 -13.76 -18.13
C TYR A 758 -2.92 -12.63 -18.88
N GLY A 759 -3.66 -12.96 -19.92
CA GLY A 759 -4.48 -12.00 -20.68
C GLY A 759 -3.64 -11.00 -21.48
N ILE A 760 -2.53 -11.44 -22.06
CA ILE A 760 -1.68 -10.59 -22.90
C ILE A 760 -2.45 -10.10 -24.13
N THR A 761 -2.29 -8.84 -24.46
CA THR A 761 -2.84 -8.28 -25.70
C THR A 761 -2.02 -8.72 -26.92
N THR A 762 -2.62 -8.65 -28.11
CA THR A 762 -1.91 -8.91 -29.38
C THR A 762 -0.63 -8.08 -29.48
N PHE A 763 -0.71 -6.81 -29.12
CA PHE A 763 0.45 -5.91 -29.11
C PHE A 763 1.54 -6.36 -28.12
N GLY A 764 1.15 -6.73 -26.91
CA GLY A 764 2.07 -7.23 -25.89
C GLY A 764 2.76 -8.54 -26.30
N LEU A 765 2.03 -9.44 -26.93
CA LEU A 765 2.59 -10.70 -27.44
C LEU A 765 3.56 -10.44 -28.59
N ALA A 766 3.21 -9.57 -29.53
CA ALA A 766 4.05 -9.16 -30.65
C ALA A 766 5.40 -8.60 -30.17
N GLN A 767 5.36 -7.72 -29.17
CA GLN A 767 6.59 -7.17 -28.56
C GLN A 767 7.45 -8.24 -27.88
N ARG A 768 6.84 -9.11 -27.06
CA ARG A 768 7.59 -10.17 -26.32
C ARG A 768 8.23 -11.19 -27.23
N MET A 769 7.60 -11.52 -28.35
CA MET A 769 8.08 -12.50 -29.30
C MET A 769 8.92 -11.89 -30.43
N ASN A 770 8.99 -10.56 -30.48
CA ASN A 770 9.61 -9.79 -31.58
C ASN A 770 9.08 -10.20 -32.96
N ILE A 771 7.74 -10.21 -33.10
CA ILE A 771 7.01 -10.57 -34.32
C ILE A 771 6.02 -9.46 -34.69
N GLU A 772 5.44 -9.54 -35.88
CA GLU A 772 4.39 -8.61 -36.31
C GLU A 772 3.07 -8.83 -35.56
N ASN A 773 2.31 -7.75 -35.37
CA ASN A 773 0.99 -7.82 -34.73
C ASN A 773 0.04 -8.82 -35.41
N ARG A 774 0.15 -8.98 -36.73
CA ARG A 774 -0.66 -9.93 -37.48
C ARG A 774 -0.34 -11.38 -37.08
N GLU A 775 0.95 -11.70 -36.96
CA GLU A 775 1.42 -13.03 -36.55
C GLU A 775 1.03 -13.31 -35.09
N ALA A 776 1.19 -12.32 -34.20
CA ALA A 776 0.77 -12.44 -32.80
C ALA A 776 -0.75 -12.68 -32.67
N LYS A 777 -1.56 -12.00 -33.48
CA LYS A 777 -3.01 -12.21 -33.50
C LYS A 777 -3.36 -13.63 -33.93
N GLN A 778 -2.69 -14.12 -34.99
CA GLN A 778 -2.91 -15.48 -35.47
C GLN A 778 -2.52 -16.52 -34.41
N ILE A 779 -1.40 -16.34 -33.72
CA ILE A 779 -1.00 -17.25 -32.62
C ILE A 779 -2.06 -17.30 -31.53
N ILE A 780 -2.64 -16.16 -31.13
CA ILE A 780 -3.70 -16.11 -30.13
C ILE A 780 -4.96 -16.84 -30.61
N GLU A 781 -5.37 -16.62 -31.87
CA GLU A 781 -6.54 -17.28 -32.46
C GLU A 781 -6.32 -18.80 -32.55
N ASP A 782 -5.18 -19.25 -33.00
CA ASP A 782 -4.79 -20.66 -33.10
C ASP A 782 -4.69 -21.32 -31.73
N TYR A 783 -4.21 -20.59 -30.74
CA TYR A 783 -4.18 -21.03 -29.35
C TYR A 783 -5.60 -21.31 -28.80
N PHE A 784 -6.52 -20.38 -28.96
CA PHE A 784 -7.89 -20.56 -28.49
C PHE A 784 -8.69 -21.56 -29.34
N HIS A 785 -8.31 -21.76 -30.59
CA HIS A 785 -8.86 -22.87 -31.39
C HIS A 785 -8.37 -24.22 -30.88
N THR A 786 -7.12 -24.28 -30.45
CA THR A 786 -6.50 -25.47 -29.86
C THR A 786 -7.06 -25.78 -28.46
N PHE A 787 -7.27 -24.73 -27.64
CA PHE A 787 -7.72 -24.82 -26.26
C PHE A 787 -9.03 -24.02 -26.04
N PRO A 788 -10.14 -24.47 -26.63
CA PRO A 788 -11.41 -23.73 -26.53
C PRO A 788 -11.97 -23.65 -25.09
N GLY A 789 -11.67 -24.65 -24.24
CA GLY A 789 -12.02 -24.63 -22.81
C GLY A 789 -11.32 -23.51 -22.05
N VAL A 790 -10.06 -23.20 -22.38
CA VAL A 790 -9.32 -22.08 -21.78
C VAL A 790 -9.98 -20.74 -22.13
N HIS A 791 -10.37 -20.55 -23.39
CA HIS A 791 -11.08 -19.34 -23.80
C HIS A 791 -12.42 -19.18 -23.07
N ALA A 792 -13.21 -20.26 -23.02
CA ALA A 792 -14.49 -20.27 -22.29
C ALA A 792 -14.32 -19.94 -20.81
N TYR A 793 -13.30 -20.51 -20.16
CA TYR A 793 -12.98 -20.21 -18.76
C TYR A 793 -12.62 -18.73 -18.56
N MET A 794 -11.80 -18.16 -19.44
CA MET A 794 -11.41 -16.74 -19.33
C MET A 794 -12.60 -15.80 -19.45
N GLU A 795 -13.52 -16.04 -20.38
CA GLU A 795 -14.72 -15.21 -20.51
C GLU A 795 -15.66 -15.39 -19.31
N LYS A 796 -15.87 -16.62 -18.86
CA LYS A 796 -16.68 -16.92 -17.68
C LYS A 796 -16.12 -16.29 -16.41
N SER A 797 -14.80 -16.27 -16.24
CA SER A 797 -14.14 -15.61 -15.08
C SER A 797 -14.43 -14.12 -15.03
N LYS A 798 -14.42 -13.43 -16.18
CA LYS A 798 -14.78 -12.01 -16.28
C LYS A 798 -16.26 -11.78 -15.96
N GLU A 799 -17.16 -12.66 -16.45
CA GLU A 799 -18.60 -12.58 -16.17
C GLU A 799 -18.89 -12.76 -14.67
N ILE A 800 -18.32 -13.79 -14.06
CA ILE A 800 -18.45 -14.03 -12.61
C ILE A 800 -17.91 -12.83 -11.81
N ALA A 801 -16.77 -12.29 -12.20
CA ALA A 801 -16.20 -11.14 -11.51
C ALA A 801 -17.06 -9.88 -11.64
N ARG A 802 -17.73 -9.67 -12.80
CA ARG A 802 -18.68 -8.55 -12.98
C ARG A 802 -19.94 -8.72 -12.12
N GLU A 803 -20.38 -9.93 -11.92
CA GLU A 803 -21.56 -10.25 -11.10
C GLU A 803 -21.26 -10.17 -9.60
N LYS A 804 -20.15 -10.81 -9.17
CA LYS A 804 -19.81 -10.95 -7.75
C LYS A 804 -18.96 -9.81 -7.20
N GLY A 805 -18.25 -9.05 -8.04
CA GLY A 805 -17.30 -8.03 -7.64
C GLY A 805 -15.93 -8.56 -7.20
N TYR A 806 -15.70 -9.87 -7.27
CA TYR A 806 -14.44 -10.51 -6.89
C TYR A 806 -14.15 -11.76 -7.75
N ALA A 807 -12.87 -12.16 -7.75
CA ALA A 807 -12.41 -13.47 -8.24
C ALA A 807 -12.06 -14.38 -7.04
N GLU A 808 -12.18 -15.69 -7.21
CA GLU A 808 -12.08 -16.68 -6.15
C GLU A 808 -11.15 -17.83 -6.54
N THR A 809 -10.29 -18.29 -5.60
CA THR A 809 -9.39 -19.43 -5.78
C THR A 809 -10.10 -20.77 -5.52
N LEU A 810 -9.39 -21.90 -5.76
CA LEU A 810 -9.84 -23.25 -5.39
C LEU A 810 -10.06 -23.42 -3.88
N PHE A 811 -9.50 -22.55 -3.06
CA PHE A 811 -9.61 -22.54 -1.60
C PHE A 811 -10.52 -21.43 -1.07
N HIS A 812 -11.33 -20.82 -1.95
CA HIS A 812 -12.26 -19.74 -1.62
C HIS A 812 -11.61 -18.42 -1.21
N ARG A 813 -10.30 -18.24 -1.46
CA ARG A 813 -9.63 -16.93 -1.30
C ARG A 813 -10.23 -15.96 -2.29
N ARG A 814 -10.64 -14.78 -1.80
CA ARG A 814 -11.25 -13.73 -2.63
C ARG A 814 -10.25 -12.62 -2.95
N ARG A 815 -10.30 -12.16 -4.19
CA ARG A 815 -9.68 -10.93 -4.64
C ARG A 815 -10.75 -9.99 -5.16
N TYR A 816 -10.96 -8.89 -4.49
CA TYR A 816 -11.97 -7.89 -4.89
C TYR A 816 -11.52 -7.11 -6.11
N LEU A 817 -12.47 -6.81 -6.99
CA LEU A 817 -12.22 -6.16 -8.29
C LEU A 817 -13.20 -4.99 -8.49
N PRO A 818 -13.07 -3.89 -7.71
CA PRO A 818 -14.01 -2.77 -7.76
C PRO A 818 -14.09 -2.13 -9.15
N ASP A 819 -13.00 -2.18 -9.91
CA ASP A 819 -12.88 -1.58 -11.23
C ASP A 819 -13.39 -2.46 -12.40
N ILE A 820 -13.92 -3.65 -12.13
CA ILE A 820 -14.32 -4.62 -13.17
C ILE A 820 -15.40 -4.09 -14.12
N ASN A 821 -16.23 -3.17 -13.64
CA ASN A 821 -17.30 -2.51 -14.40
C ASN A 821 -16.96 -1.06 -14.79
N SER A 822 -15.69 -0.64 -14.65
CA SER A 822 -15.24 0.72 -15.00
C SER A 822 -15.54 1.03 -16.47
N LYS A 823 -15.99 2.27 -16.73
CA LYS A 823 -16.18 2.78 -18.09
C LYS A 823 -14.85 3.01 -18.80
N ASN A 824 -13.77 3.22 -18.06
CA ASN A 824 -12.42 3.34 -18.61
C ASN A 824 -11.91 1.98 -19.07
N GLY A 825 -11.71 1.80 -20.38
CA GLY A 825 -11.27 0.54 -20.97
C GLY A 825 -9.91 0.05 -20.47
N THR A 826 -8.99 0.94 -20.09
CA THR A 826 -7.65 0.58 -19.59
C THR A 826 -7.77 0.03 -18.16
N VAL A 827 -8.51 0.72 -17.30
CA VAL A 827 -8.77 0.34 -15.91
C VAL A 827 -9.56 -0.97 -15.87
N ARG A 828 -10.66 -1.06 -16.63
CA ARG A 828 -11.45 -2.29 -16.77
C ARG A 828 -10.61 -3.46 -17.28
N GLY A 829 -9.78 -3.25 -18.31
CA GLY A 829 -8.90 -4.29 -18.86
C GLY A 829 -7.88 -4.80 -17.84
N PHE A 830 -7.43 -3.97 -16.91
CA PHE A 830 -6.57 -4.41 -15.80
C PHE A 830 -7.36 -5.30 -14.82
N ALA A 831 -8.56 -4.89 -14.43
CA ALA A 831 -9.43 -5.69 -13.57
C ALA A 831 -9.84 -7.03 -14.23
N GLU A 832 -10.15 -7.03 -15.54
CA GLU A 832 -10.44 -8.26 -16.29
C GLU A 832 -9.27 -9.24 -16.32
N ARG A 833 -8.02 -8.75 -16.46
CA ARG A 833 -6.84 -9.62 -16.35
C ARG A 833 -6.70 -10.20 -14.95
N ASN A 834 -6.95 -9.41 -13.91
CA ASN A 834 -6.93 -9.90 -12.54
C ASN A 834 -8.03 -10.93 -12.27
N ALA A 835 -9.20 -10.79 -12.89
CA ALA A 835 -10.29 -11.79 -12.79
C ALA A 835 -9.87 -13.17 -13.32
N ILE A 836 -9.00 -13.20 -14.33
CA ILE A 836 -8.48 -14.46 -14.91
C ILE A 836 -7.32 -15.00 -14.07
N ASN A 837 -6.38 -14.12 -13.66
CA ASN A 837 -5.11 -14.51 -13.05
C ASN A 837 -5.22 -14.85 -11.57
N ALA A 838 -6.06 -14.12 -10.82
CA ALA A 838 -6.15 -14.29 -9.38
C ALA A 838 -6.56 -15.71 -8.95
N PRO A 839 -7.52 -16.39 -9.62
CA PRO A 839 -7.85 -17.78 -9.30
C PRO A 839 -6.67 -18.73 -9.48
N ILE A 840 -5.84 -18.52 -10.50
CA ILE A 840 -4.70 -19.37 -10.82
C ILE A 840 -3.55 -19.15 -9.83
N GLN A 841 -3.06 -17.92 -9.75
CA GLN A 841 -1.94 -17.56 -8.87
C GLN A 841 -2.27 -17.76 -7.38
N GLY A 842 -3.50 -17.45 -7.00
CA GLY A 842 -3.92 -17.66 -5.62
C GLY A 842 -4.07 -19.14 -5.27
N SER A 843 -4.58 -19.98 -6.19
CA SER A 843 -4.63 -21.42 -5.97
C SER A 843 -3.25 -22.06 -5.90
N GLU A 844 -2.29 -21.63 -6.73
CA GLU A 844 -0.89 -22.01 -6.63
C GLU A 844 -0.33 -21.69 -5.25
N ALA A 845 -0.54 -20.44 -4.79
CA ALA A 845 -0.08 -19.99 -3.48
C ALA A 845 -0.68 -20.83 -2.34
N ASP A 846 -1.95 -21.17 -2.43
CA ASP A 846 -2.63 -22.00 -1.42
C ASP A 846 -2.12 -23.46 -1.46
N ILE A 847 -1.87 -24.02 -2.65
CA ILE A 847 -1.34 -25.39 -2.80
C ILE A 847 0.05 -25.51 -2.18
N ILE A 848 0.95 -24.56 -2.44
CA ILE A 848 2.30 -24.62 -1.85
C ILE A 848 2.27 -24.44 -0.34
N LYS A 849 1.39 -23.60 0.19
CA LYS A 849 1.19 -23.45 1.64
C LYS A 849 0.71 -24.75 2.28
N VAL A 850 -0.22 -25.45 1.64
CA VAL A 850 -0.66 -26.80 2.09
C VAL A 850 0.51 -27.78 2.09
N ALA A 851 1.34 -27.80 1.04
CA ALA A 851 2.52 -28.64 0.98
C ALA A 851 3.51 -28.32 2.12
N MET A 852 3.79 -27.02 2.36
CA MET A 852 4.66 -26.59 3.45
C MET A 852 4.18 -27.09 4.82
N VAL A 853 2.89 -26.95 5.10
CA VAL A 853 2.28 -27.41 6.36
C VAL A 853 2.38 -28.93 6.50
N LYS A 854 2.07 -29.68 5.44
CA LYS A 854 2.14 -31.14 5.44
C LYS A 854 3.58 -31.64 5.65
N ILE A 855 4.55 -31.07 4.93
CA ILE A 855 5.98 -31.41 5.06
C ILE A 855 6.45 -31.15 6.49
N PHE A 856 6.16 -29.97 7.02
CA PHE A 856 6.57 -29.59 8.39
C PHE A 856 6.01 -30.53 9.44
N ASN A 857 4.72 -30.83 9.37
CA ASN A 857 4.08 -31.76 10.32
C ASN A 857 4.65 -33.17 10.20
N ARG A 858 4.94 -33.61 8.98
CA ARG A 858 5.54 -34.94 8.75
C ARG A 858 6.98 -35.01 9.23
N PHE A 859 7.77 -33.95 9.03
CA PHE A 859 9.10 -33.84 9.60
C PHE A 859 9.07 -33.96 11.13
N LYS A 860 8.15 -33.23 11.78
CA LYS A 860 7.97 -33.28 13.23
C LYS A 860 7.55 -34.66 13.72
N ALA A 861 6.58 -35.31 13.05
CA ALA A 861 6.09 -36.64 13.40
C ALA A 861 7.11 -37.75 13.22
N GLU A 862 7.96 -37.64 12.18
CA GLU A 862 8.96 -38.64 11.85
C GLU A 862 10.35 -38.35 12.45
N GLY A 863 10.49 -37.29 13.23
CA GLY A 863 11.73 -36.88 13.92
C GLY A 863 12.85 -36.48 12.98
N ILE A 864 12.52 -35.90 11.81
CA ILE A 864 13.47 -35.36 10.84
C ILE A 864 14.11 -34.10 11.41
N LYS A 865 15.44 -34.03 11.36
CA LYS A 865 16.22 -32.85 11.82
C LYS A 865 16.48 -31.83 10.72
N SER A 866 16.38 -32.25 9.47
CA SER A 866 16.50 -31.38 8.30
C SER A 866 15.48 -30.26 8.33
N LYS A 867 15.81 -29.10 7.76
CA LYS A 867 15.07 -27.86 7.93
C LYS A 867 14.61 -27.30 6.59
N MET A 868 13.37 -26.84 6.50
CA MET A 868 12.93 -25.94 5.46
C MET A 868 13.49 -24.56 5.75
N ILE A 869 14.09 -23.88 4.77
CA ILE A 869 14.82 -22.62 4.99
C ILE A 869 14.36 -21.46 4.08
N ILE A 870 13.93 -21.74 2.85
CA ILE A 870 13.51 -20.71 1.90
C ILE A 870 12.28 -21.18 1.12
N GLN A 871 11.37 -20.27 0.84
CA GLN A 871 10.28 -20.44 -0.11
C GLN A 871 10.34 -19.30 -1.15
N VAL A 872 10.34 -19.68 -2.45
CA VAL A 872 10.36 -18.72 -3.57
C VAL A 872 9.37 -19.16 -4.63
N HIS A 873 8.28 -18.44 -4.79
CA HIS A 873 7.19 -18.75 -5.74
C HIS A 873 6.64 -20.16 -5.54
N ASP A 874 6.99 -21.10 -6.39
CA ASP A 874 6.59 -22.51 -6.41
C ASP A 874 7.70 -23.47 -5.95
N GLU A 875 8.81 -22.93 -5.43
CA GLU A 875 10.01 -23.63 -4.98
C GLU A 875 10.13 -23.65 -3.45
N LEU A 876 10.49 -24.82 -2.90
CA LEU A 876 10.85 -25.03 -1.49
C LEU A 876 12.29 -25.46 -1.37
N ASN A 877 13.04 -24.87 -0.46
CA ASN A 877 14.46 -25.11 -0.26
C ASN A 877 14.73 -25.59 1.17
N PHE A 878 15.64 -26.55 1.29
CA PHE A 878 15.94 -27.24 2.54
C PHE A 878 17.43 -27.35 2.79
N SER A 879 17.80 -27.33 4.07
CA SER A 879 19.10 -27.77 4.57
C SER A 879 18.96 -29.19 5.11
N VAL A 880 19.60 -30.19 4.48
CA VAL A 880 19.32 -31.61 4.72
C VAL A 880 20.56 -32.35 5.20
N TYR A 881 20.40 -33.04 6.32
CA TYR A 881 21.44 -33.97 6.80
C TYR A 881 21.64 -35.12 5.82
N PRO A 882 22.88 -35.51 5.47
CA PRO A 882 23.14 -36.56 4.49
C PRO A 882 22.44 -37.87 4.79
N GLU A 883 22.30 -38.24 6.06
CA GLU A 883 21.63 -39.47 6.51
C GLU A 883 20.11 -39.43 6.34
N GLU A 884 19.51 -38.28 6.19
CA GLU A 884 18.08 -38.09 5.97
C GLU A 884 17.71 -37.87 4.49
N LYS A 885 18.71 -37.85 3.59
CA LYS A 885 18.58 -37.48 2.19
C LYS A 885 17.40 -38.15 1.48
N GLU A 886 17.41 -39.49 1.41
CA GLU A 886 16.38 -40.25 0.70
C GLU A 886 15.00 -40.09 1.33
N LYS A 887 14.97 -40.00 2.65
CA LYS A 887 13.72 -39.84 3.39
C LYS A 887 13.10 -38.47 3.18
N VAL A 888 13.90 -37.40 3.24
CA VAL A 888 13.45 -36.04 3.02
C VAL A 888 12.96 -35.86 1.60
N GLU A 889 13.73 -36.30 0.59
CA GLU A 889 13.33 -36.25 -0.82
C GLU A 889 11.95 -36.89 -1.03
N LYS A 890 11.79 -38.13 -0.53
CA LYS A 890 10.53 -38.85 -0.62
C LYS A 890 9.38 -38.09 0.03
N ILE A 891 9.55 -37.60 1.26
CA ILE A 891 8.51 -36.88 1.99
C ILE A 891 8.11 -35.59 1.23
N VAL A 892 9.08 -34.79 0.81
CA VAL A 892 8.84 -33.52 0.15
C VAL A 892 8.10 -33.71 -1.16
N ILE A 893 8.54 -34.63 -2.02
CA ILE A 893 7.89 -34.91 -3.30
C ILE A 893 6.46 -35.43 -3.05
N GLU A 894 6.30 -36.43 -2.17
CA GLU A 894 4.98 -37.00 -1.86
C GLU A 894 3.99 -35.92 -1.37
N GLU A 895 4.40 -35.03 -0.46
CA GLU A 895 3.50 -34.00 0.09
C GLU A 895 3.23 -32.87 -0.90
N MET A 896 4.20 -32.50 -1.73
CA MET A 896 3.97 -31.52 -2.80
C MET A 896 3.01 -32.09 -3.85
N GLU A 897 3.22 -33.29 -4.35
CA GLU A 897 2.35 -33.91 -5.38
C GLU A 897 0.93 -34.20 -4.87
N ASN A 898 0.78 -34.45 -3.57
CA ASN A 898 -0.50 -34.74 -2.92
C ASN A 898 -1.06 -33.53 -2.12
N ALA A 899 -0.53 -32.32 -2.35
CA ALA A 899 -1.02 -31.12 -1.65
C ALA A 899 -2.49 -30.83 -1.97
N TYR A 900 -2.88 -30.97 -3.24
CA TYR A 900 -4.24 -30.81 -3.71
C TYR A 900 -4.56 -31.75 -4.89
N LYS A 901 -5.79 -32.24 -4.97
CA LYS A 901 -6.21 -33.15 -6.05
C LYS A 901 -6.78 -32.35 -7.23
N LEU A 902 -5.94 -32.10 -8.24
CA LEU A 902 -6.37 -31.57 -9.53
C LEU A 902 -6.90 -32.70 -10.46
N LYS A 903 -7.46 -32.33 -11.61
CA LYS A 903 -7.81 -33.26 -12.71
C LYS A 903 -6.60 -33.80 -13.44
N VAL A 904 -5.47 -33.13 -13.29
CA VAL A 904 -4.14 -33.52 -13.79
C VAL A 904 -3.18 -33.70 -12.62
N PRO A 905 -2.16 -34.56 -12.70
CA PRO A 905 -1.23 -34.75 -11.57
C PRO A 905 -0.45 -33.46 -11.29
N LEU A 906 -0.23 -33.15 -10.01
CA LEU A 906 0.84 -32.25 -9.60
C LEU A 906 2.15 -33.02 -9.69
N ILE A 907 3.22 -32.39 -10.18
CA ILE A 907 4.54 -32.97 -10.29
C ILE A 907 5.54 -32.00 -9.66
N ALA A 908 6.40 -32.52 -8.81
CA ALA A 908 7.50 -31.81 -8.20
C ALA A 908 8.84 -32.31 -8.75
N ASP A 909 9.61 -31.40 -9.35
CA ASP A 909 11.00 -31.65 -9.75
C ASP A 909 11.92 -31.37 -8.56
N ALA A 910 12.95 -32.17 -8.37
CA ALA A 910 13.83 -32.02 -7.22
C ALA A 910 15.31 -32.10 -7.64
N GLY A 911 16.15 -31.35 -6.94
CA GLY A 911 17.58 -31.28 -7.17
C GLY A 911 18.39 -31.16 -5.89
N TRP A 912 19.65 -31.59 -5.98
CA TRP A 912 20.61 -31.62 -4.89
C TRP A 912 21.89 -30.88 -5.27
N GLY A 913 22.44 -30.13 -4.32
CA GLY A 913 23.69 -29.42 -4.54
C GLY A 913 24.38 -29.04 -3.24
N LYS A 914 25.50 -28.35 -3.39
CA LYS A 914 26.24 -27.75 -2.27
C LYS A 914 25.72 -26.34 -1.96
N ASN A 915 24.94 -25.78 -2.85
CA ASN A 915 24.36 -24.45 -2.77
C ASN A 915 23.06 -24.40 -3.57
N TRP A 916 22.34 -23.26 -3.48
CA TRP A 916 21.07 -23.12 -4.15
C TRP A 916 21.16 -23.20 -5.68
N LEU A 917 22.24 -22.68 -6.28
CA LEU A 917 22.41 -22.73 -7.75
C LEU A 917 22.57 -24.16 -8.26
N GLU A 918 23.32 -25.02 -7.55
CA GLU A 918 23.54 -26.39 -7.95
C GLU A 918 22.30 -27.29 -7.78
N ALA A 919 21.44 -26.93 -6.82
CA ALA A 919 20.25 -27.68 -6.49
C ALA A 919 19.02 -27.32 -7.34
N HIS A 920 19.05 -26.20 -8.10
CA HIS A 920 17.93 -25.70 -8.89
C HIS A 920 18.03 -26.03 -10.38
#